data_0f4288b9edf5fce95ce4536cf95c87ad
#
_entry.id   0f4288b9edf5fce95ce4536cf95c87ad
#
_cell.length_a   1.000
_cell.length_b   1.000
_cell.length_c   1.000
_cell.angle_alpha   90.00
_cell.angle_beta   90.00
_cell.angle_gamma   90.00
#
_symmetry.space_group_name_H-M   'P 1'
#
loop_
_entity.id
_entity.type
_entity.pdbx_description
1 polymer ?
#
loop_
_entity_poly.entity_id
_entity_poly.type
_entity_poly.pdbx_seq_one_letter_code
_entity_poly.pdbx_strand_id
1 'polypeptide(L)'
;MFKRQLSRLFLTAVFFFFTAIVAMAQDNSIKGFVYEEATGEPMMFTNVYLKGTTYGGSTNENGYFNINRIPDGKYTLLITSVGFDTVSETFSLSKGQSISRKYYLKETSKQLETVTITADKIEARSETKTSVITVTPKTITKIPSVGGQADFAQYLQVVPGVIFTGDQGGQLYIRGGSPIQNKVLLDGMVVYNPFHSIGLFSVFDTDIIRNADVYTGGFGAEYSGRISSIMDISTRDGNKKRISGKIGGNCFGAKVMLEGPLKKAKNPDDATASFIISAKNSYLEQSSKVLYPYASETGLPFNFQDIYGKVSINAPNGSKFNLFGFSFNDQVNNYMSLSDFGWESYGAGTNFLVIPGKAPVMIEGNIAYSSYTSRMKESDNPDRYSNINGFNMGFDFSQFMGKNTFKYGIEMLGYTTDYQTYSVYGHNKIGSKVNSTEIGIYAKYKAVLGKFLLEPSFRLQYYASLPDISPEPRLAMKYNATDRLRLKAATGMYSQNFVAATSDRDVVNLFYGFLSGINNMPKTFDGKPITSFLQKANHYILGFEYDLTSKATLNIEGYWKDFVQLTNINRNKLYNETELNSDIPDLLKKDFTKETGDAYGCDISLKYEDQHWYLWAVYALGFVTREYEKAVENGVELVQYAPHFDRRHNINLILTYTAGSKRQWEFSGRWNFGTGFPFTQVQGFYEYYSFQDGINFDYTTTNGELGVLYGELNGGRLPTYHRFDIDVKRKFYFTENVMLEADLSVTNVYYRNNVFYVNLVTSDVARQLPILPTFGLTLSF
;
A
#
# COMPACT_ATOMS: atom_id res chain seq x y z
N MET A 1 21.02 -2.27 39.21
CA MET A 1 20.56 -0.98 39.76
C MET A 1 19.90 -0.10 38.66
N PHE A 2 20.50 0.02 37.49
CA PHE A 2 20.03 0.83 36.36
C PHE A 2 18.63 0.42 35.85
N LYS A 3 18.33 -0.88 35.67
CA LYS A 3 17.01 -1.40 35.21
C LYS A 3 15.85 -1.06 36.19
N ARG A 4 16.14 -1.02 37.52
CA ARG A 4 15.12 -0.65 38.52
C ARG A 4 14.84 0.86 38.57
N GLN A 5 15.82 1.68 38.25
CA GLN A 5 15.63 3.14 38.13
C GLN A 5 14.90 3.51 36.88
N LEU A 6 15.16 2.86 35.74
CA LEU A 6 14.46 3.06 34.47
C LEU A 6 12.97 2.66 34.59
N SER A 7 12.64 1.55 35.26
CA SER A 7 11.25 1.12 35.47
C SER A 7 10.48 2.07 36.41
N ARG A 8 11.15 2.65 37.40
CA ARG A 8 10.53 3.66 38.29
C ARG A 8 10.31 5.00 37.57
N LEU A 9 11.27 5.45 36.76
CA LEU A 9 11.11 6.64 35.92
C LEU A 9 9.98 6.46 34.90
N PHE A 10 9.88 5.29 34.31
CA PHE A 10 8.79 4.96 33.37
C PHE A 10 7.42 4.93 34.05
N LEU A 11 7.31 4.28 35.22
CA LEU A 11 6.07 4.27 36.00
C LEU A 11 5.69 5.66 36.50
N THR A 12 6.65 6.48 36.89
CA THR A 12 6.41 7.86 37.35
C THR A 12 6.00 8.76 36.18
N ALA A 13 6.62 8.60 35.01
CA ALA A 13 6.24 9.32 33.80
C ALA A 13 4.83 8.93 33.33
N VAL A 14 4.50 7.63 33.36
CA VAL A 14 3.15 7.13 33.04
C VAL A 14 2.11 7.66 34.05
N PHE A 15 2.44 7.69 35.32
CA PHE A 15 1.55 8.22 36.37
C PHE A 15 1.35 9.75 36.25
N PHE A 16 2.42 10.52 36.00
CA PHE A 16 2.31 11.96 35.71
C PHE A 16 1.53 12.24 34.44
N PHE A 17 1.68 11.37 33.42
CA PHE A 17 0.94 11.45 32.17
C PHE A 17 -0.57 11.22 32.38
N PHE A 18 -0.93 10.23 33.18
CA PHE A 18 -2.34 9.95 33.54
C PHE A 18 -2.97 11.07 34.38
N THR A 19 -2.23 11.69 35.30
CA THR A 19 -2.74 12.80 36.15
C THR A 19 -2.89 14.11 35.37
N ALA A 20 -2.05 14.35 34.35
CA ALA A 20 -2.19 15.53 33.48
C ALA A 20 -3.46 15.50 32.60
N ILE A 21 -4.00 14.31 32.31
CA ILE A 21 -5.23 14.11 31.53
C ILE A 21 -6.49 14.55 32.31
N VAL A 22 -6.46 14.51 33.64
CA VAL A 22 -7.64 14.78 34.49
C VAL A 22 -7.86 16.29 34.77
N ALA A 23 -6.86 17.15 34.52
CA ALA A 23 -6.91 18.55 34.91
C ALA A 23 -7.36 19.55 33.82
N MET A 24 -7.99 19.09 32.73
CA MET A 24 -8.46 19.98 31.67
C MET A 24 -9.81 20.62 32.03
N ALA A 25 -9.84 21.96 32.08
CA ALA A 25 -11.04 22.74 32.20
C ALA A 25 -12.09 22.33 31.14
N GLN A 26 -13.35 22.20 31.57
CA GLN A 26 -14.46 21.88 30.66
C GLN A 26 -14.76 23.06 29.74
N ASP A 27 -14.07 23.12 28.60
CA ASP A 27 -14.39 24.07 27.53
C ASP A 27 -15.63 23.58 26.77
N ASN A 28 -16.42 24.52 26.22
CA ASN A 28 -17.53 24.17 25.35
C ASN A 28 -17.02 23.48 24.08
N SER A 29 -17.72 22.46 23.67
CA SER A 29 -17.37 21.70 22.46
C SER A 29 -18.60 21.23 21.70
N ILE A 30 -18.44 21.12 20.37
CA ILE A 30 -19.40 20.50 19.48
C ILE A 30 -18.66 19.40 18.75
N LYS A 31 -19.14 18.18 18.89
CA LYS A 31 -18.59 17.01 18.26
C LYS A 31 -19.69 16.18 17.63
N GLY A 32 -19.35 15.38 16.66
CA GLY A 32 -20.35 14.55 16.03
C GLY A 32 -19.83 13.79 14.83
N PHE A 33 -20.77 13.20 14.13
CA PHE A 33 -20.52 12.44 12.92
C PHE A 33 -21.37 12.96 11.78
N VAL A 34 -20.80 12.92 10.59
CA VAL A 34 -21.51 13.20 9.34
C VAL A 34 -21.59 11.94 8.52
N TYR A 35 -22.81 11.60 8.10
CA TYR A 35 -23.12 10.42 7.31
C TYR A 35 -23.84 10.80 6.02
N GLU A 36 -23.68 9.99 4.99
CA GLU A 36 -24.54 10.04 3.81
C GLU A 36 -25.94 9.49 4.15
N GLU A 37 -27.00 10.17 3.76
CA GLU A 37 -28.36 9.75 4.11
C GLU A 37 -28.77 8.45 3.40
N ALA A 38 -28.35 8.24 2.16
CA ALA A 38 -28.77 7.09 1.35
C ALA A 38 -28.22 5.75 1.86
N THR A 39 -26.97 5.73 2.30
CA THR A 39 -26.24 4.52 2.68
C THR A 39 -26.00 4.40 4.18
N GLY A 40 -25.91 5.55 4.88
CA GLY A 40 -25.46 5.66 6.25
C GLY A 40 -23.93 5.55 6.39
N GLU A 41 -23.16 5.67 5.29
CA GLU A 41 -21.70 5.68 5.33
C GLU A 41 -21.15 6.98 5.92
N PRO A 42 -20.02 6.94 6.64
CA PRO A 42 -19.35 8.13 7.12
C PRO A 42 -18.86 9.02 5.98
N MET A 43 -19.11 10.33 6.06
CA MET A 43 -18.62 11.31 5.09
C MET A 43 -17.29 11.90 5.55
N MET A 44 -16.23 11.59 4.83
CA MET A 44 -14.87 12.09 5.08
C MET A 44 -14.73 13.54 4.58
N PHE A 45 -13.85 14.31 5.25
CA PHE A 45 -13.42 15.64 4.85
C PHE A 45 -14.56 16.63 4.58
N THR A 46 -15.73 16.38 5.17
CA THR A 46 -16.88 17.25 5.12
C THR A 46 -16.63 18.50 5.96
N ASN A 47 -16.94 19.66 5.43
CA ASN A 47 -16.70 20.94 6.09
C ASN A 47 -17.73 21.17 7.19
N VAL A 48 -17.27 21.44 8.42
CA VAL A 48 -18.11 21.68 9.59
C VAL A 48 -17.64 22.96 10.28
N TYR A 49 -18.42 24.03 10.29
CA TYR A 49 -17.99 25.30 10.84
C TYR A 49 -19.15 26.11 11.45
N LEU A 50 -18.82 27.00 12.37
CA LEU A 50 -19.76 27.95 12.98
C LEU A 50 -19.84 29.22 12.13
N LYS A 51 -21.03 29.52 11.58
CA LYS A 51 -21.27 30.63 10.67
C LYS A 51 -20.77 31.96 11.30
N GLY A 52 -19.98 32.71 10.51
CA GLY A 52 -19.46 34.02 10.94
C GLY A 52 -18.33 33.96 11.97
N THR A 53 -17.75 32.82 12.20
CA THR A 53 -16.61 32.63 13.14
C THR A 53 -15.44 31.92 12.47
N THR A 54 -14.32 31.84 13.21
CA THR A 54 -13.14 31.03 12.79
C THR A 54 -13.14 29.63 13.39
N TYR A 55 -14.21 29.23 14.07
CA TYR A 55 -14.37 27.91 14.67
C TYR A 55 -14.93 26.92 13.65
N GLY A 56 -14.17 25.89 13.34
CA GLY A 56 -14.57 24.86 12.41
C GLY A 56 -13.41 23.91 12.07
N GLY A 57 -13.72 22.91 11.27
CA GLY A 57 -12.79 21.90 10.78
C GLY A 57 -13.45 21.02 9.73
N SER A 58 -12.79 19.96 9.35
CA SER A 58 -13.34 18.90 8.51
C SER A 58 -13.54 17.62 9.30
N THR A 59 -14.43 16.75 8.82
CA THR A 59 -14.55 15.39 9.35
C THR A 59 -13.31 14.58 8.99
N ASN A 60 -12.92 13.67 9.89
CA ASN A 60 -11.87 12.69 9.62
C ASN A 60 -12.41 11.52 8.74
N GLU A 61 -11.58 10.50 8.52
CA GLU A 61 -11.91 9.30 7.73
C GLU A 61 -13.12 8.51 8.29
N ASN A 62 -13.43 8.66 9.57
CA ASN A 62 -14.60 8.06 10.23
C ASN A 62 -15.83 8.97 10.19
N GLY A 63 -15.77 10.11 9.49
CA GLY A 63 -16.84 11.09 9.48
C GLY A 63 -16.96 11.89 10.79
N TYR A 64 -15.99 11.76 11.71
CA TYR A 64 -16.00 12.42 13.01
C TYR A 64 -15.43 13.83 12.91
N PHE A 65 -16.09 14.80 13.57
CA PHE A 65 -15.59 16.14 13.76
C PHE A 65 -15.64 16.55 15.23
N ASN A 66 -14.76 17.47 15.62
CA ASN A 66 -14.73 18.03 16.96
C ASN A 66 -14.27 19.49 16.92
N ILE A 67 -15.12 20.39 17.38
CA ILE A 67 -14.83 21.82 17.52
C ILE A 67 -14.81 22.14 19.00
N ASN A 68 -13.66 22.49 19.54
CA ASN A 68 -13.42 22.74 20.97
C ASN A 68 -13.15 24.20 21.24
N ARG A 69 -13.18 24.56 22.52
CA ARG A 69 -12.86 25.92 23.03
C ARG A 69 -13.75 26.99 22.43
N ILE A 70 -15.04 26.69 22.29
CA ILE A 70 -16.02 27.62 21.78
C ILE A 70 -16.47 28.49 22.95
N PRO A 71 -16.44 29.85 22.86
CA PRO A 71 -16.99 30.73 23.89
C PRO A 71 -18.50 30.50 24.11
N ASP A 72 -19.01 30.93 25.24
CA ASP A 72 -20.44 30.95 25.50
C ASP A 72 -21.15 31.84 24.48
N GLY A 73 -22.28 31.37 23.93
CA GLY A 73 -23.02 32.13 22.93
C GLY A 73 -23.98 31.29 22.10
N LYS A 74 -24.68 31.98 21.22
CA LYS A 74 -25.58 31.34 20.22
C LYS A 74 -24.86 31.22 18.89
N TYR A 75 -24.83 30.01 18.33
CA TYR A 75 -24.11 29.70 17.10
C TYR A 75 -24.97 28.92 16.11
N THR A 76 -24.69 29.11 14.84
CA THR A 76 -25.27 28.28 13.76
C THR A 76 -24.16 27.42 13.15
N LEU A 77 -24.25 26.11 13.31
CA LEU A 77 -23.39 25.13 12.68
C LEU A 77 -23.82 24.97 11.23
N LEU A 78 -22.87 25.01 10.32
CA LEU A 78 -23.05 24.68 8.91
C LEU A 78 -22.21 23.46 8.57
N ILE A 79 -22.81 22.50 7.88
CA ILE A 79 -22.16 21.30 7.36
C ILE A 79 -22.35 21.29 5.86
N THR A 80 -21.24 21.32 5.11
CA THR A 80 -21.25 21.42 3.66
C THR A 80 -20.33 20.38 3.03
N SER A 81 -20.82 19.72 1.99
CA SER A 81 -20.05 18.79 1.17
C SER A 81 -20.47 18.92 -0.31
N VAL A 82 -19.51 18.67 -1.21
CA VAL A 82 -19.77 18.78 -2.66
C VAL A 82 -20.76 17.72 -3.10
N GLY A 83 -21.82 18.14 -3.79
CA GLY A 83 -22.86 17.22 -4.27
C GLY A 83 -23.93 16.88 -3.24
N PHE A 84 -23.90 17.54 -2.06
CA PHE A 84 -24.85 17.31 -0.98
C PHE A 84 -25.53 18.60 -0.53
N ASP A 85 -26.74 18.47 -0.01
CA ASP A 85 -27.47 19.60 0.57
C ASP A 85 -26.79 20.07 1.86
N THR A 86 -26.73 21.38 2.06
CA THR A 86 -26.15 21.98 3.28
C THR A 86 -27.05 21.75 4.48
N VAL A 87 -26.50 21.19 5.54
CA VAL A 87 -27.20 21.08 6.83
C VAL A 87 -26.87 22.31 7.72
N SER A 88 -27.89 22.88 8.34
CA SER A 88 -27.77 24.02 9.22
C SER A 88 -28.52 23.77 10.55
N GLU A 89 -27.84 23.90 11.69
CA GLU A 89 -28.44 23.76 13.01
C GLU A 89 -27.98 24.93 13.92
N THR A 90 -28.94 25.52 14.66
CA THR A 90 -28.64 26.59 15.59
C THR A 90 -28.80 26.10 17.04
N PHE A 91 -27.84 26.42 17.89
CA PHE A 91 -27.84 26.08 19.31
C PHE A 91 -27.16 27.14 20.16
N SER A 92 -27.39 27.06 21.45
CA SER A 92 -26.77 27.93 22.47
C SER A 92 -25.82 27.10 23.31
N LEU A 93 -24.60 27.58 23.51
CA LEU A 93 -23.59 26.98 24.37
C LEU A 93 -23.43 27.79 25.65
N SER A 94 -23.42 27.09 26.76
CA SER A 94 -23.11 27.59 28.09
C SER A 94 -21.93 26.88 28.69
N LYS A 95 -21.26 27.47 29.67
CA LYS A 95 -19.98 27.05 30.26
C LYS A 95 -19.89 25.50 30.49
N GLY A 96 -18.91 24.87 29.88
CA GLY A 96 -18.63 23.46 30.06
C GLY A 96 -19.57 22.51 29.30
N GLN A 97 -20.35 22.99 28.35
CA GLN A 97 -21.30 22.19 27.60
C GLN A 97 -20.63 21.51 26.41
N SER A 98 -20.82 20.19 26.31
CA SER A 98 -20.42 19.38 25.15
C SER A 98 -21.65 18.86 24.43
N ILE A 99 -21.82 19.24 23.16
CA ILE A 99 -22.92 18.76 22.31
C ILE A 99 -22.38 17.68 21.39
N SER A 100 -23.06 16.55 21.33
CA SER A 100 -22.74 15.45 20.39
C SER A 100 -23.95 15.17 19.51
N ARG A 101 -23.78 15.12 18.18
CA ARG A 101 -24.84 14.93 17.18
C ARG A 101 -24.41 14.07 16.01
N LYS A 102 -25.39 13.45 15.37
CA LYS A 102 -25.24 12.78 14.06
C LYS A 102 -25.96 13.63 13.01
N TYR A 103 -25.31 13.85 11.89
CA TYR A 103 -25.84 14.57 10.76
C TYR A 103 -25.89 13.68 9.54
N TYR A 104 -26.95 13.80 8.76
CA TYR A 104 -27.16 13.02 7.53
C TYR A 104 -27.29 14.01 6.39
N LEU A 105 -26.41 13.90 5.39
CA LEU A 105 -26.43 14.74 4.21
C LEU A 105 -27.11 14.00 3.06
N LYS A 106 -28.06 14.69 2.42
CA LYS A 106 -28.76 14.17 1.25
C LYS A 106 -28.05 14.61 -0.01
N GLU A 107 -27.87 13.70 -0.96
CA GLU A 107 -27.31 14.03 -2.26
C GLU A 107 -28.23 15.02 -2.99
N THR A 108 -27.66 16.10 -3.52
CA THR A 108 -28.43 17.12 -4.26
C THR A 108 -28.32 16.90 -5.75
N SER A 109 -29.46 16.99 -6.44
CA SER A 109 -29.52 17.00 -7.90
C SER A 109 -29.23 18.39 -8.51
N LYS A 110 -29.26 19.46 -7.70
CA LYS A 110 -29.00 20.83 -8.12
C LYS A 110 -27.58 21.25 -7.75
N GLN A 111 -26.73 21.39 -8.75
CA GLN A 111 -25.39 21.93 -8.58
C GLN A 111 -25.48 23.46 -8.56
N LEU A 112 -25.30 24.05 -7.40
CA LEU A 112 -25.12 25.49 -7.26
C LEU A 112 -23.72 25.88 -7.80
N GLU A 113 -23.65 26.96 -8.58
CA GLU A 113 -22.40 27.53 -9.14
C GLU A 113 -21.46 28.14 -8.07
N THR A 114 -21.68 27.87 -6.80
CA THR A 114 -20.85 28.39 -5.74
C THR A 114 -19.49 27.73 -5.80
N VAL A 115 -18.41 28.51 -5.69
CA VAL A 115 -17.01 28.04 -5.61
C VAL A 115 -16.88 27.03 -4.47
N THR A 116 -17.03 25.77 -4.79
CA THR A 116 -17.01 24.67 -3.83
C THR A 116 -15.59 24.18 -3.71
N ILE A 117 -14.95 24.41 -2.57
CA ILE A 117 -13.68 23.81 -2.23
C ILE A 117 -13.95 22.31 -2.06
N THR A 118 -13.29 21.48 -2.87
CA THR A 118 -13.44 20.02 -2.78
C THR A 118 -12.90 19.48 -1.47
N ALA A 119 -13.38 18.33 -1.02
CA ALA A 119 -12.90 17.64 0.18
C ALA A 119 -11.36 17.49 0.17
N ASP A 120 -10.80 17.08 -0.99
CA ASP A 120 -9.35 16.94 -1.19
C ASP A 120 -8.57 18.24 -0.90
N LYS A 121 -9.14 19.42 -1.26
CA LYS A 121 -8.50 20.72 -1.01
C LYS A 121 -8.57 21.12 0.46
N ILE A 122 -9.62 20.69 1.16
CA ILE A 122 -9.73 20.92 2.61
C ILE A 122 -8.70 20.07 3.34
N GLU A 123 -8.61 18.79 3.02
CA GLU A 123 -7.59 17.88 3.55
C GLU A 123 -6.18 18.43 3.25
N ALA A 124 -5.93 18.81 2.00
CA ALA A 124 -4.65 19.37 1.58
C ALA A 124 -4.21 20.61 2.38
N ARG A 125 -5.14 21.36 2.96
CA ARG A 125 -4.85 22.57 3.79
C ARG A 125 -4.77 22.27 5.29
N SER A 126 -5.49 21.25 5.76
CA SER A 126 -5.66 20.97 7.19
C SER A 126 -4.77 19.84 7.71
N GLU A 127 -4.24 19.00 6.82
CA GLU A 127 -3.40 17.87 7.19
C GLU A 127 -1.95 18.07 6.75
N THR A 128 -1.01 17.53 7.56
CA THR A 128 0.44 17.57 7.28
C THR A 128 0.91 16.47 6.33
N LYS A 129 -0.02 15.58 5.90
CA LYS A 129 0.29 14.45 4.99
C LYS A 129 1.13 14.91 3.80
N THR A 130 2.33 14.37 3.66
CA THR A 130 3.27 14.61 2.54
C THR A 130 3.48 13.29 1.82
N SER A 131 3.56 13.32 0.48
CA SER A 131 3.71 12.10 -0.34
C SER A 131 2.62 11.04 -0.12
N VAL A 132 1.39 11.49 0.07
CA VAL A 132 0.21 10.63 0.24
C VAL A 132 -0.76 10.88 -0.89
N ILE A 133 -1.29 9.80 -1.43
CA ILE A 133 -2.41 9.83 -2.36
C ILE A 133 -3.55 9.04 -1.74
N THR A 134 -4.65 9.72 -1.47
CA THR A 134 -5.89 9.09 -1.02
C THR A 134 -6.67 8.61 -2.23
N VAL A 135 -6.88 7.31 -2.31
CA VAL A 135 -7.55 6.61 -3.40
C VAL A 135 -8.95 6.22 -2.95
N THR A 136 -9.94 6.52 -3.77
CA THR A 136 -11.35 6.15 -3.52
C THR A 136 -11.90 5.30 -4.67
N PRO A 137 -12.96 4.52 -4.48
CA PRO A 137 -13.60 3.78 -5.57
C PRO A 137 -13.94 4.66 -6.78
N LYS A 138 -14.39 5.90 -6.52
CA LYS A 138 -14.71 6.89 -7.56
C LYS A 138 -13.49 7.23 -8.43
N THR A 139 -12.30 7.32 -7.85
CA THR A 139 -11.08 7.63 -8.61
C THR A 139 -10.55 6.40 -9.34
N ILE A 140 -10.70 5.20 -8.77
CA ILE A 140 -10.29 3.93 -9.41
C ILE A 140 -11.12 3.69 -10.68
N THR A 141 -12.45 3.91 -10.62
CA THR A 141 -13.35 3.68 -11.77
C THR A 141 -13.09 4.58 -12.97
N LYS A 142 -12.38 5.71 -12.79
CA LYS A 142 -12.01 6.65 -13.85
C LYS A 142 -10.88 6.17 -14.76
N ILE A 143 -10.18 5.09 -14.39
CA ILE A 143 -8.98 4.62 -15.09
C ILE A 143 -9.32 3.35 -15.86
N PRO A 144 -9.00 3.27 -17.16
CA PRO A 144 -9.11 2.03 -17.92
C PRO A 144 -8.29 0.92 -17.24
N SER A 145 -8.92 -0.21 -17.02
CA SER A 145 -8.32 -1.36 -16.36
C SER A 145 -8.33 -2.58 -17.29
N VAL A 146 -7.31 -3.41 -17.18
CA VAL A 146 -7.25 -4.69 -17.90
C VAL A 146 -8.48 -5.54 -17.51
N GLY A 147 -9.21 -6.05 -18.50
CA GLY A 147 -10.44 -6.79 -18.25
C GLY A 147 -11.70 -5.93 -18.10
N GLY A 148 -11.60 -4.58 -18.18
CA GLY A 148 -12.74 -3.67 -18.13
C GLY A 148 -13.31 -3.40 -16.74
N GLN A 149 -12.98 -4.19 -15.71
CA GLN A 149 -13.39 -3.91 -14.33
C GLN A 149 -12.36 -3.04 -13.63
N ALA A 150 -12.85 -2.02 -12.93
CA ALA A 150 -12.02 -1.14 -12.13
C ALA A 150 -11.24 -1.93 -11.08
N ASP A 151 -9.91 -1.82 -11.11
CA ASP A 151 -9.01 -2.57 -10.23
C ASP A 151 -8.01 -1.67 -9.53
N PHE A 152 -7.80 -1.91 -8.23
CA PHE A 152 -6.91 -1.11 -7.39
C PHE A 152 -5.43 -1.26 -7.80
N ALA A 153 -4.98 -2.44 -8.22
CA ALA A 153 -3.61 -2.66 -8.70
C ALA A 153 -3.33 -1.84 -9.97
N GLN A 154 -4.31 -1.75 -10.87
CA GLN A 154 -4.21 -0.94 -12.08
C GLN A 154 -4.15 0.56 -11.78
N TYR A 155 -4.85 1.01 -10.72
CA TYR A 155 -4.73 2.39 -10.23
C TYR A 155 -3.33 2.67 -9.68
N LEU A 156 -2.77 1.76 -8.91
CA LEU A 156 -1.44 1.95 -8.31
C LEU A 156 -0.33 2.15 -9.35
N GLN A 157 -0.47 1.58 -10.55
CA GLN A 157 0.51 1.73 -11.64
C GLN A 157 0.65 3.19 -12.13
N VAL A 158 -0.34 4.04 -11.88
CA VAL A 158 -0.33 5.45 -12.33
C VAL A 158 0.03 6.42 -11.19
N VAL A 159 0.18 5.93 -9.97
CA VAL A 159 0.57 6.74 -8.81
C VAL A 159 2.01 7.25 -8.98
N PRO A 160 2.29 8.56 -8.74
CA PRO A 160 3.65 9.09 -8.79
C PRO A 160 4.62 8.33 -7.89
N GLY A 161 5.82 8.04 -8.40
CA GLY A 161 6.86 7.33 -7.65
C GLY A 161 6.62 5.82 -7.49
N VAL A 162 5.55 5.27 -8.05
CA VAL A 162 5.28 3.83 -8.11
C VAL A 162 5.77 3.27 -9.43
N ILE A 163 6.59 2.24 -9.36
CA ILE A 163 7.13 1.50 -10.51
C ILE A 163 6.54 0.10 -10.48
N PHE A 164 5.99 -0.31 -11.60
CA PHE A 164 5.48 -1.64 -11.84
C PHE A 164 6.38 -2.33 -12.86
N THR A 165 6.81 -3.56 -12.59
CA THR A 165 7.78 -4.25 -13.46
C THR A 165 7.19 -4.76 -14.77
N GLY A 166 5.90 -4.54 -15.00
CA GLY A 166 5.22 -4.80 -16.27
C GLY A 166 3.82 -5.35 -16.06
N ASP A 167 3.13 -5.63 -17.17
CA ASP A 167 1.73 -6.09 -17.16
C ASP A 167 1.52 -7.39 -16.40
N GLN A 168 2.58 -8.19 -16.25
CA GLN A 168 2.58 -9.48 -15.57
C GLN A 168 3.59 -9.54 -14.42
N GLY A 169 4.16 -8.40 -14.02
CA GLY A 169 5.23 -8.32 -13.05
C GLY A 169 4.83 -7.95 -11.63
N GLY A 170 3.61 -7.85 -11.34
CA GLY A 170 2.87 -7.70 -10.07
C GLY A 170 3.48 -7.16 -8.82
N GLN A 171 4.65 -6.59 -8.90
CA GLN A 171 5.36 -6.13 -7.72
C GLN A 171 5.48 -4.61 -7.72
N LEU A 172 5.19 -4.00 -6.59
CA LEU A 172 5.27 -2.56 -6.39
C LEU A 172 6.64 -2.17 -5.86
N TYR A 173 7.38 -1.44 -6.66
CA TYR A 173 8.59 -0.75 -6.26
C TYR A 173 8.26 0.72 -6.06
N ILE A 174 8.48 1.25 -4.87
CA ILE A 174 8.04 2.61 -4.53
C ILE A 174 9.23 3.46 -4.14
N ARG A 175 9.56 4.45 -5.00
CA ARG A 175 10.71 5.35 -4.81
C ARG A 175 11.96 4.59 -4.35
N GLY A 176 12.37 3.60 -5.13
CA GLY A 176 13.58 2.81 -4.89
C GLY A 176 13.49 1.72 -3.82
N GLY A 177 12.34 1.53 -3.20
CA GLY A 177 12.10 0.43 -2.29
C GLY A 177 11.49 -0.77 -2.97
N SER A 178 11.89 -1.97 -2.55
CA SER A 178 11.39 -3.26 -3.03
C SER A 178 10.03 -3.62 -2.38
N PRO A 179 9.28 -4.58 -2.93
CA PRO A 179 7.95 -4.96 -2.43
C PRO A 179 7.91 -5.32 -0.94
N ILE A 180 8.92 -6.02 -0.42
CA ILE A 180 8.99 -6.37 1.01
C ILE A 180 9.18 -5.15 1.93
N GLN A 181 9.61 -4.03 1.37
CA GLN A 181 9.81 -2.76 2.08
C GLN A 181 8.54 -1.91 2.12
N ASN A 182 7.43 -2.41 1.56
CA ASN A 182 6.12 -1.80 1.59
C ASN A 182 5.22 -2.54 2.60
N LYS A 183 4.44 -1.82 3.40
CA LYS A 183 3.44 -2.40 4.31
C LYS A 183 2.05 -2.16 3.73
N VAL A 184 1.28 -3.22 3.60
CA VAL A 184 -0.12 -3.13 3.19
C VAL A 184 -1.00 -3.52 4.35
N LEU A 185 -1.95 -2.65 4.67
CA LEU A 185 -2.94 -2.84 5.73
C LEU A 185 -4.32 -2.88 5.11
N LEU A 186 -5.15 -3.81 5.58
CA LEU A 186 -6.58 -3.91 5.30
C LEU A 186 -7.35 -3.84 6.61
N ASP A 187 -8.05 -2.73 6.86
CA ASP A 187 -8.72 -2.47 8.15
C ASP A 187 -7.80 -2.64 9.37
N GLY A 188 -6.51 -2.31 9.22
CA GLY A 188 -5.47 -2.46 10.24
C GLY A 188 -4.78 -3.83 10.26
N MET A 189 -5.21 -4.83 9.49
CA MET A 189 -4.58 -6.14 9.36
C MET A 189 -3.48 -6.11 8.30
N VAL A 190 -2.33 -6.72 8.57
CA VAL A 190 -1.21 -6.82 7.61
C VAL A 190 -1.57 -7.82 6.50
N VAL A 191 -1.48 -7.37 5.23
CA VAL A 191 -1.61 -8.22 4.04
C VAL A 191 -0.23 -8.31 3.38
N TYR A 192 0.34 -9.51 3.34
CA TYR A 192 1.73 -9.69 2.89
C TYR A 192 1.90 -9.61 1.37
N ASN A 193 0.92 -10.07 0.60
CA ASN A 193 0.88 -9.89 -0.85
C ASN A 193 -0.51 -9.36 -1.25
N PRO A 194 -0.62 -8.14 -1.78
CA PRO A 194 -1.89 -7.54 -2.15
C PRO A 194 -2.32 -7.82 -3.60
N PHE A 195 -1.61 -8.69 -4.33
CA PHE A 195 -1.84 -8.92 -5.74
C PHE A 195 -2.06 -10.39 -6.06
N HIS A 196 -2.91 -10.61 -7.06
CA HIS A 196 -3.03 -11.89 -7.74
C HIS A 196 -1.98 -12.05 -8.82
N SER A 197 -1.68 -13.29 -9.11
CA SER A 197 -0.97 -13.80 -10.26
C SER A 197 -0.15 -12.76 -10.98
N ILE A 198 1.07 -12.62 -10.59
CA ILE A 198 2.00 -11.79 -11.33
C ILE A 198 1.47 -10.33 -11.49
N GLY A 199 0.56 -9.87 -10.58
CA GLY A 199 0.15 -8.48 -10.40
C GLY A 199 -0.81 -7.87 -11.41
N LEU A 200 -1.49 -8.67 -12.15
CA LEU A 200 -2.54 -8.18 -13.03
C LEU A 200 -3.71 -7.56 -12.25
N PHE A 201 -4.06 -8.17 -11.12
CA PHE A 201 -5.24 -7.81 -10.35
C PHE A 201 -4.92 -7.69 -8.87
N SER A 202 -5.70 -6.85 -8.20
CA SER A 202 -5.68 -6.70 -6.75
C SER A 202 -6.52 -7.80 -6.09
N VAL A 203 -6.06 -8.28 -4.93
CA VAL A 203 -6.87 -9.15 -4.05
C VAL A 203 -8.06 -8.39 -3.45
N PHE A 204 -8.06 -7.06 -3.52
CA PHE A 204 -9.12 -6.21 -2.98
C PHE A 204 -10.17 -5.91 -4.05
N ASP A 205 -11.42 -6.20 -3.76
CA ASP A 205 -12.53 -5.72 -4.59
C ASP A 205 -12.68 -4.19 -4.41
N THR A 206 -12.65 -3.45 -5.52
CA THR A 206 -12.83 -2.00 -5.51
C THR A 206 -14.13 -1.57 -4.83
N ASP A 207 -15.18 -2.38 -4.91
CA ASP A 207 -16.50 -2.05 -4.34
C ASP A 207 -16.56 -2.15 -2.81
N ILE A 208 -15.65 -2.87 -2.17
CA ILE A 208 -15.57 -2.91 -0.69
C ILE A 208 -14.68 -1.81 -0.12
N ILE A 209 -13.82 -1.20 -0.90
CA ILE A 209 -12.92 -0.13 -0.45
C ILE A 209 -13.74 1.12 -0.10
N ARG A 210 -13.44 1.76 1.01
CA ARG A 210 -13.89 3.11 1.36
C ARG A 210 -12.86 4.13 0.88
N ASN A 211 -11.62 3.97 1.32
CA ASN A 211 -10.45 4.71 0.89
C ASN A 211 -9.18 3.89 1.07
N ALA A 212 -8.13 4.25 0.35
CA ALA A 212 -6.79 3.74 0.57
C ALA A 212 -5.81 4.91 0.55
N ASP A 213 -5.05 5.08 1.63
CA ASP A 213 -3.98 6.05 1.72
C ASP A 213 -2.66 5.39 1.32
N VAL A 214 -2.08 5.86 0.22
CA VAL A 214 -0.81 5.36 -0.32
C VAL A 214 0.30 6.35 -0.01
N TYR A 215 1.12 6.04 0.99
CA TYR A 215 2.30 6.80 1.40
C TYR A 215 3.50 6.33 0.60
N THR A 216 4.01 7.12 -0.31
CA THR A 216 5.22 6.79 -1.10
C THR A 216 6.52 7.12 -0.36
N GLY A 217 6.43 7.73 0.82
CA GLY A 217 7.51 8.03 1.76
C GLY A 217 7.05 9.03 2.81
N GLY A 218 7.87 9.34 3.80
CA GLY A 218 7.59 10.36 4.82
C GLY A 218 6.38 10.05 5.71
N PHE A 219 6.00 8.79 5.89
CA PHE A 219 4.85 8.40 6.70
C PHE A 219 5.08 8.60 8.19
N GLY A 220 3.99 8.87 8.92
CA GLY A 220 3.99 9.22 10.35
C GLY A 220 4.40 8.07 11.28
N ALA A 221 4.65 8.40 12.56
CA ALA A 221 5.16 7.47 13.57
C ALA A 221 4.16 6.36 13.97
N GLU A 222 2.90 6.46 13.58
CA GLU A 222 1.88 5.42 13.74
C GLU A 222 2.18 4.16 12.93
N TYR A 223 2.95 4.27 11.85
CA TYR A 223 3.32 3.16 10.98
C TYR A 223 4.76 2.70 11.24
N SER A 224 4.98 1.37 11.22
CA SER A 224 6.26 0.74 11.53
C SER A 224 6.62 -0.44 10.64
N GLY A 225 7.83 -0.95 10.85
CA GLY A 225 8.30 -2.24 10.32
C GLY A 225 8.51 -2.27 8.82
N ARG A 226 8.58 -1.11 8.16
CA ARG A 226 8.92 -0.95 6.74
C ARG A 226 9.71 0.31 6.50
N ILE A 227 10.57 0.27 5.49
CA ILE A 227 11.52 1.35 5.17
C ILE A 227 11.23 2.06 3.85
N SER A 228 10.16 1.72 3.13
CA SER A 228 9.85 2.37 1.86
C SER A 228 8.48 3.05 1.84
N SER A 229 7.39 2.32 2.00
CA SER A 229 6.04 2.84 1.84
C SER A 229 5.01 2.16 2.74
N ILE A 230 3.87 2.81 2.89
CA ILE A 230 2.69 2.27 3.56
C ILE A 230 1.48 2.41 2.64
N MET A 231 0.66 1.39 2.60
CA MET A 231 -0.65 1.39 1.95
C MET A 231 -1.69 1.00 3.01
N ASP A 232 -2.52 1.95 3.40
CA ASP A 232 -3.53 1.75 4.44
C ASP A 232 -4.92 1.76 3.80
N ILE A 233 -5.55 0.59 3.71
CA ILE A 233 -6.82 0.37 3.04
C ILE A 233 -7.90 0.19 4.09
N SER A 234 -8.87 1.08 4.08
CA SER A 234 -10.08 0.99 4.89
C SER A 234 -11.24 0.49 4.04
N THR A 235 -11.95 -0.50 4.51
CA THR A 235 -13.16 -0.96 3.85
C THR A 235 -14.40 -0.22 4.37
N ARG A 236 -15.42 -0.13 3.52
CA ARG A 236 -16.70 0.49 3.90
C ARG A 236 -17.54 -0.43 4.78
N ASP A 237 -18.51 0.13 5.46
CA ASP A 237 -19.55 -0.64 6.16
C ASP A 237 -20.57 -1.16 5.13
N GLY A 238 -21.32 -2.19 5.43
CA GLY A 238 -22.45 -2.56 4.58
C GLY A 238 -23.58 -1.54 4.67
N ASN A 239 -24.43 -1.47 3.64
CA ASN A 239 -25.58 -0.56 3.60
C ASN A 239 -26.46 -0.72 4.84
N LYS A 240 -26.71 0.37 5.56
CA LYS A 240 -27.48 0.36 6.83
C LYS A 240 -29.00 0.52 6.62
N LYS A 241 -29.44 0.83 5.40
CA LYS A 241 -30.82 1.18 5.08
C LYS A 241 -31.56 0.05 4.36
N ARG A 242 -30.93 -0.57 3.34
CA ARG A 242 -31.54 -1.61 2.52
C ARG A 242 -30.54 -2.69 2.13
N ILE A 243 -31.03 -3.82 1.68
CA ILE A 243 -30.21 -4.80 0.98
C ILE A 243 -29.88 -4.25 -0.38
N SER A 244 -28.64 -4.30 -0.77
CA SER A 244 -28.09 -3.89 -2.06
C SER A 244 -26.95 -4.81 -2.46
N GLY A 245 -26.61 -4.80 -3.73
CA GLY A 245 -25.55 -5.66 -4.22
C GLY A 245 -25.11 -5.33 -5.61
N LYS A 246 -24.03 -6.00 -6.04
CA LYS A 246 -23.53 -5.95 -7.40
C LYS A 246 -23.22 -7.36 -7.87
N ILE A 247 -23.59 -7.65 -9.10
CA ILE A 247 -23.24 -8.90 -9.81
C ILE A 247 -22.60 -8.48 -11.11
N GLY A 248 -21.36 -8.89 -11.33
CA GLY A 248 -20.63 -8.52 -12.54
C GLY A 248 -19.87 -9.71 -13.12
N GLY A 249 -19.69 -9.67 -14.43
CA GLY A 249 -18.85 -10.62 -15.13
C GLY A 249 -18.25 -9.97 -16.38
N ASN A 250 -17.04 -10.40 -16.73
CA ASN A 250 -16.33 -9.96 -17.93
C ASN A 250 -15.62 -11.15 -18.58
N CYS A 251 -14.78 -10.91 -19.58
CA CYS A 251 -14.01 -11.97 -20.23
C CYS A 251 -13.03 -12.71 -19.30
N PHE A 252 -12.68 -12.16 -18.13
CA PHE A 252 -11.62 -12.68 -17.25
C PHE A 252 -12.17 -13.36 -15.99
N GLY A 253 -13.33 -12.92 -15.51
CA GLY A 253 -13.88 -13.42 -14.26
C GLY A 253 -15.26 -12.89 -13.94
N ALA A 254 -15.80 -13.33 -12.81
CA ALA A 254 -17.07 -12.89 -12.27
C ALA A 254 -16.91 -12.44 -10.83
N LYS A 255 -17.78 -11.52 -10.39
CA LYS A 255 -17.87 -11.07 -9.01
C LYS A 255 -19.30 -10.91 -8.53
N VAL A 256 -19.48 -11.13 -7.25
CA VAL A 256 -20.74 -10.90 -6.54
C VAL A 256 -20.43 -10.15 -5.25
N MET A 257 -21.15 -9.08 -4.99
CA MET A 257 -21.11 -8.36 -3.73
C MET A 257 -22.53 -8.20 -3.21
N LEU A 258 -22.74 -8.50 -1.95
CA LEU A 258 -24.00 -8.35 -1.26
C LEU A 258 -23.79 -7.62 0.07
N GLU A 259 -24.65 -6.67 0.36
CA GLU A 259 -24.59 -5.89 1.58
C GLU A 259 -25.99 -5.55 2.12
N GLY A 260 -26.09 -5.28 3.41
CA GLY A 260 -27.35 -4.85 3.95
C GLY A 260 -27.36 -4.73 5.48
N PRO A 261 -28.48 -4.26 6.05
CA PRO A 261 -28.64 -4.14 7.48
C PRO A 261 -28.92 -5.50 8.13
N LEU A 262 -28.17 -5.81 9.19
CA LEU A 262 -28.53 -6.84 10.19
C LEU A 262 -29.49 -6.26 11.24
N LYS A 263 -29.31 -4.98 11.57
CA LYS A 263 -30.19 -4.22 12.46
C LYS A 263 -30.34 -2.81 11.93
N LYS A 264 -31.57 -2.42 11.56
CA LYS A 264 -31.91 -1.06 11.13
C LYS A 264 -32.15 -0.15 12.34
N ALA A 265 -31.79 1.12 12.21
CA ALA A 265 -32.23 2.16 13.12
C ALA A 265 -33.74 2.42 12.91
N LYS A 266 -34.48 2.52 14.00
CA LYS A 266 -35.86 3.02 14.00
C LYS A 266 -35.88 4.53 14.27
N ASN A 267 -34.93 5.00 15.09
CA ASN A 267 -34.68 6.41 15.41
C ASN A 267 -33.22 6.76 15.06
N PRO A 268 -32.87 8.04 14.83
CA PRO A 268 -31.52 8.48 14.52
C PRO A 268 -30.45 8.08 15.55
N ASP A 269 -30.87 7.92 16.80
CA ASP A 269 -30.00 7.58 17.94
C ASP A 269 -29.93 6.06 18.23
N ASP A 270 -30.52 5.22 17.37
CA ASP A 270 -30.44 3.77 17.57
C ASP A 270 -29.09 3.21 17.12
N ALA A 271 -28.67 2.12 17.77
CA ALA A 271 -27.55 1.31 17.29
C ALA A 271 -27.94 0.57 16.00
N THR A 272 -27.01 0.52 15.06
CA THR A 272 -27.18 -0.20 13.78
C THR A 272 -26.15 -1.30 13.63
N ALA A 273 -26.50 -2.33 12.86
CA ALA A 273 -25.56 -3.34 12.41
C ALA A 273 -25.77 -3.62 10.94
N SER A 274 -24.69 -3.78 10.18
CA SER A 274 -24.70 -4.08 8.74
C SER A 274 -23.64 -5.12 8.40
N PHE A 275 -23.80 -5.75 7.23
CA PHE A 275 -22.84 -6.68 6.68
C PHE A 275 -22.50 -6.31 5.23
N ILE A 276 -21.32 -6.71 4.79
CA ILE A 276 -20.88 -6.72 3.40
C ILE A 276 -20.12 -8.01 3.14
N ILE A 277 -20.41 -8.66 2.02
CA ILE A 277 -19.70 -9.86 1.54
C ILE A 277 -19.39 -9.65 0.07
N SER A 278 -18.16 -9.96 -0.34
CA SER A 278 -17.73 -9.94 -1.73
C SER A 278 -17.03 -11.24 -2.07
N ALA A 279 -17.28 -11.75 -3.27
CA ALA A 279 -16.58 -12.89 -3.84
C ALA A 279 -16.21 -12.62 -5.29
N LYS A 280 -14.97 -12.92 -5.68
CA LYS A 280 -14.49 -12.88 -7.06
C LYS A 280 -13.92 -14.23 -7.44
N ASN A 281 -14.10 -14.63 -8.71
CA ASN A 281 -13.51 -15.82 -9.28
C ASN A 281 -13.05 -15.54 -10.71
N SER A 282 -11.80 -15.89 -11.03
CA SER A 282 -11.28 -15.83 -12.38
C SER A 282 -11.55 -17.14 -13.11
N TYR A 283 -11.87 -17.03 -14.40
CA TYR A 283 -11.92 -18.13 -15.37
C TYR A 283 -11.08 -17.80 -16.62
N LEU A 284 -10.05 -16.98 -16.43
CA LEU A 284 -9.22 -16.44 -17.51
C LEU A 284 -8.49 -17.54 -18.28
N GLU A 285 -8.07 -18.63 -17.63
CA GLU A 285 -7.44 -19.75 -18.29
C GLU A 285 -8.38 -20.38 -19.34
N GLN A 286 -9.66 -20.55 -19.00
CA GLN A 286 -10.66 -21.13 -19.89
C GLN A 286 -11.12 -20.17 -20.97
N SER A 287 -11.44 -18.94 -20.60
CA SER A 287 -11.96 -17.93 -21.52
C SER A 287 -10.92 -17.48 -22.55
N SER A 288 -9.65 -17.39 -22.15
CA SER A 288 -8.58 -16.95 -23.04
C SER A 288 -8.26 -17.95 -24.16
N LYS A 289 -8.46 -19.26 -23.95
CA LYS A 289 -8.37 -20.28 -25.01
C LYS A 289 -9.31 -20.00 -26.17
N VAL A 290 -10.48 -19.44 -25.87
CA VAL A 290 -11.51 -19.15 -26.86
C VAL A 290 -11.39 -17.72 -27.41
N LEU A 291 -11.18 -16.76 -26.53
CA LEU A 291 -11.21 -15.32 -26.89
C LEU A 291 -9.87 -14.80 -27.38
N TYR A 292 -8.75 -15.38 -26.90
CA TYR A 292 -7.38 -14.89 -27.17
C TYR A 292 -6.41 -16.00 -27.58
N PRO A 293 -6.78 -16.90 -28.55
CA PRO A 293 -5.89 -18.00 -28.98
C PRO A 293 -4.57 -17.49 -29.56
N TYR A 294 -4.54 -16.27 -30.05
CA TYR A 294 -3.33 -15.62 -30.55
C TYR A 294 -2.36 -15.17 -29.44
N ALA A 295 -2.84 -15.06 -28.19
CA ALA A 295 -2.01 -14.73 -27.03
C ALA A 295 -1.38 -15.99 -26.40
N SER A 296 -2.14 -17.06 -26.33
CA SER A 296 -1.70 -18.37 -25.84
C SER A 296 -2.66 -19.45 -26.34
N GLU A 297 -2.14 -20.48 -27.00
CA GLU A 297 -2.94 -21.64 -27.48
C GLU A 297 -3.47 -22.47 -26.30
N THR A 298 -2.73 -22.56 -25.22
CA THR A 298 -3.10 -23.29 -23.99
C THR A 298 -3.94 -22.48 -23.02
N GLY A 299 -4.19 -21.21 -23.32
CA GLY A 299 -4.81 -20.22 -22.43
C GLY A 299 -3.80 -19.49 -21.57
N LEU A 300 -4.21 -18.32 -21.06
CA LEU A 300 -3.43 -17.58 -20.09
C LEU A 300 -3.51 -18.30 -18.73
N PRO A 301 -2.39 -18.71 -18.13
CA PRO A 301 -2.36 -19.66 -17.01
C PRO A 301 -2.71 -19.03 -15.66
N PHE A 302 -3.68 -18.12 -15.62
CA PHE A 302 -4.04 -17.35 -14.42
C PHE A 302 -5.41 -17.75 -13.88
N ASN A 303 -5.45 -18.17 -12.62
CA ASN A 303 -6.67 -18.59 -11.96
C ASN A 303 -6.65 -18.14 -10.50
N PHE A 304 -7.67 -17.37 -10.06
CA PHE A 304 -7.76 -16.90 -8.70
C PHE A 304 -9.18 -16.86 -8.16
N GLN A 305 -9.29 -16.91 -6.84
CA GLN A 305 -10.55 -16.80 -6.11
C GLN A 305 -10.34 -15.96 -4.86
N ASP A 306 -11.25 -14.99 -4.62
CA ASP A 306 -11.27 -14.12 -3.46
C ASP A 306 -12.61 -14.19 -2.74
N ILE A 307 -12.54 -14.10 -1.42
CA ILE A 307 -13.70 -13.91 -0.56
C ILE A 307 -13.34 -12.89 0.52
N TYR A 308 -14.21 -11.92 0.72
CA TYR A 308 -14.14 -10.96 1.81
C TYR A 308 -15.48 -10.85 2.51
N GLY A 309 -15.47 -10.70 3.82
CA GLY A 309 -16.68 -10.45 4.61
C GLY A 309 -16.41 -9.51 5.78
N LYS A 310 -17.38 -8.63 6.09
CA LYS A 310 -17.33 -7.71 7.24
C LYS A 310 -18.70 -7.52 7.85
N VAL A 311 -18.72 -7.48 9.18
CA VAL A 311 -19.87 -7.07 9.99
C VAL A 311 -19.49 -5.82 10.76
N SER A 312 -20.31 -4.77 10.64
CA SER A 312 -20.10 -3.48 11.31
C SER A 312 -21.22 -3.19 12.29
N ILE A 313 -20.89 -2.88 13.52
CA ILE A 313 -21.81 -2.49 14.60
C ILE A 313 -21.51 -1.05 14.99
N ASN A 314 -22.51 -0.17 14.91
CA ASN A 314 -22.37 1.24 15.23
C ASN A 314 -23.27 1.60 16.42
N ALA A 315 -22.67 2.07 17.49
CA ALA A 315 -23.36 2.49 18.69
C ALA A 315 -24.02 3.89 18.53
N PRO A 316 -24.96 4.27 19.40
CA PRO A 316 -25.61 5.58 19.38
C PRO A 316 -24.66 6.77 19.48
N ASN A 317 -23.56 6.64 20.25
CA ASN A 317 -22.56 7.67 20.44
C ASN A 317 -21.54 7.77 19.30
N GLY A 318 -21.68 6.96 18.23
CA GLY A 318 -20.75 6.87 17.11
C GLY A 318 -19.57 5.94 17.31
N SER A 319 -19.44 5.29 18.48
CA SER A 319 -18.48 4.20 18.65
C SER A 319 -18.83 3.05 17.70
N LYS A 320 -17.81 2.36 17.22
CA LYS A 320 -17.92 1.38 16.15
C LYS A 320 -17.10 0.13 16.50
N PHE A 321 -17.62 -1.02 16.14
CA PHE A 321 -16.92 -2.29 16.21
C PHE A 321 -17.12 -3.05 14.90
N ASN A 322 -16.04 -3.53 14.31
CA ASN A 322 -16.05 -4.31 13.09
C ASN A 322 -15.42 -5.68 13.32
N LEU A 323 -16.00 -6.69 12.71
CA LEU A 323 -15.42 -8.02 12.55
C LEU A 323 -15.29 -8.28 11.05
N PHE A 324 -14.11 -8.67 10.58
CA PHE A 324 -13.86 -8.89 9.16
C PHE A 324 -12.93 -10.08 8.92
N GLY A 325 -12.97 -10.59 7.71
CA GLY A 325 -12.09 -11.65 7.26
C GLY A 325 -11.97 -11.69 5.74
N PHE A 326 -10.87 -12.23 5.26
CA PHE A 326 -10.64 -12.45 3.85
C PHE A 326 -9.91 -13.78 3.59
N SER A 327 -10.07 -14.29 2.40
CA SER A 327 -9.30 -15.41 1.86
C SER A 327 -9.10 -15.20 0.38
N PHE A 328 -7.90 -15.46 -0.10
CA PHE A 328 -7.66 -15.60 -1.52
C PHE A 328 -6.80 -16.83 -1.82
N ASN A 329 -7.03 -17.41 -2.99
CA ASN A 329 -6.23 -18.49 -3.55
C ASN A 329 -5.91 -18.17 -5.00
N ASP A 330 -4.70 -18.44 -5.41
CA ASP A 330 -4.17 -18.08 -6.72
C ASP A 330 -3.26 -19.18 -7.25
N GLN A 331 -3.43 -19.56 -8.51
CA GLN A 331 -2.65 -20.61 -9.17
C GLN A 331 -2.25 -20.19 -10.58
N VAL A 332 -1.02 -20.44 -10.92
CA VAL A 332 -0.45 -20.28 -12.26
C VAL A 332 0.25 -21.57 -12.63
N ASN A 333 -0.34 -22.33 -13.55
CA ASN A 333 0.16 -23.62 -13.98
C ASN A 333 0.93 -23.50 -15.29
N ASN A 334 1.99 -24.31 -15.45
CA ASN A 334 2.82 -24.35 -16.66
C ASN A 334 3.32 -22.96 -17.11
N TYR A 335 3.64 -22.09 -16.17
CA TYR A 335 4.19 -20.78 -16.52
C TYR A 335 5.52 -20.95 -17.25
N MET A 336 5.57 -20.44 -18.47
CA MET A 336 6.71 -20.63 -19.39
C MET A 336 7.10 -22.12 -19.60
N SER A 337 6.12 -23.02 -19.47
CA SER A 337 6.29 -24.49 -19.63
C SER A 337 7.24 -25.16 -18.63
N LEU A 338 7.59 -24.47 -17.54
CA LEU A 338 8.61 -24.96 -16.61
C LEU A 338 8.14 -25.00 -15.15
N SER A 339 7.18 -24.16 -14.73
CA SER A 339 6.89 -23.99 -13.31
C SER A 339 5.40 -23.88 -13.01
N ASP A 340 5.00 -24.46 -11.90
CA ASP A 340 3.69 -24.25 -11.27
C ASP A 340 3.87 -23.39 -10.02
N PHE A 341 3.02 -22.36 -9.89
CA PHE A 341 2.99 -21.46 -8.75
C PHE A 341 1.64 -21.52 -8.06
N GLY A 342 1.66 -21.47 -6.74
CA GLY A 342 0.47 -21.32 -5.92
C GLY A 342 0.69 -20.30 -4.83
N TRP A 343 -0.31 -19.44 -4.63
CA TRP A 343 -0.38 -18.48 -3.52
C TRP A 343 -1.71 -18.62 -2.82
N GLU A 344 -1.65 -18.66 -1.50
CA GLU A 344 -2.84 -18.61 -0.67
C GLU A 344 -2.63 -17.61 0.47
N SER A 345 -3.68 -16.87 0.80
CA SER A 345 -3.69 -16.02 1.97
C SER A 345 -5.07 -16.01 2.62
N TYR A 346 -5.07 -15.94 3.92
CA TYR A 346 -6.28 -15.75 4.69
C TYR A 346 -6.00 -14.94 5.94
N GLY A 347 -7.01 -14.27 6.43
CA GLY A 347 -6.92 -13.52 7.65
C GLY A 347 -8.27 -13.16 8.22
N ALA A 348 -8.29 -12.87 9.50
CA ALA A 348 -9.45 -12.38 10.20
C ALA A 348 -9.04 -11.40 11.30
N GLY A 349 -9.89 -10.43 11.57
CA GLY A 349 -9.60 -9.44 12.57
C GLY A 349 -10.80 -8.65 13.05
N THR A 350 -10.54 -7.84 14.05
CA THR A 350 -11.48 -6.83 14.53
C THR A 350 -10.81 -5.47 14.56
N ASN A 351 -11.56 -4.43 14.28
CA ASN A 351 -11.16 -3.08 14.61
C ASN A 351 -12.31 -2.34 15.30
N PHE A 352 -11.96 -1.38 16.11
CA PHE A 352 -12.96 -0.60 16.85
C PHE A 352 -12.54 0.86 16.96
N LEU A 353 -13.57 1.70 17.07
CA LEU A 353 -13.50 3.11 17.38
C LEU A 353 -14.36 3.37 18.60
N VAL A 354 -13.78 3.91 19.67
CA VAL A 354 -14.50 4.27 20.88
C VAL A 354 -14.42 5.77 21.09
N ILE A 355 -15.58 6.41 21.29
CA ILE A 355 -15.69 7.82 21.63
C ILE A 355 -16.27 7.94 23.01
N PRO A 356 -15.43 8.25 24.03
CA PRO A 356 -15.90 8.49 25.38
C PRO A 356 -16.83 9.71 25.43
N GLY A 357 -17.92 9.62 26.19
CA GLY A 357 -19.01 10.58 26.14
C GLY A 357 -18.62 12.06 26.28
N LYS A 358 -17.85 12.43 27.32
CA LYS A 358 -17.48 13.82 27.60
C LYS A 358 -16.04 14.20 27.21
N ALA A 359 -15.14 13.24 27.13
CA ALA A 359 -13.72 13.51 26.85
C ALA A 359 -13.48 13.84 25.37
N PRO A 360 -12.59 14.79 25.03
CA PRO A 360 -12.19 15.09 23.67
C PRO A 360 -11.12 14.11 23.17
N VAL A 361 -11.39 12.80 23.35
CA VAL A 361 -10.49 11.69 23.00
C VAL A 361 -11.21 10.74 22.08
N MET A 362 -10.51 10.21 21.10
CA MET A 362 -10.92 9.12 20.26
C MET A 362 -9.94 7.96 20.47
N ILE A 363 -10.44 6.77 20.66
CA ILE A 363 -9.65 5.55 20.86
C ILE A 363 -9.92 4.64 19.69
N GLU A 364 -8.86 4.26 18.99
CA GLU A 364 -8.91 3.30 17.88
C GLU A 364 -8.07 2.08 18.25
N GLY A 365 -8.47 0.93 17.76
CA GLY A 365 -7.66 -0.27 17.93
C GLY A 365 -8.01 -1.33 16.93
N ASN A 366 -7.06 -2.22 16.70
CA ASN A 366 -7.21 -3.41 15.87
C ASN A 366 -6.54 -4.61 16.50
N ILE A 367 -7.08 -5.79 16.26
CA ILE A 367 -6.48 -7.09 16.55
C ILE A 367 -6.79 -7.98 15.36
N ALA A 368 -5.74 -8.51 14.72
CA ALA A 368 -5.92 -9.33 13.53
C ALA A 368 -4.85 -10.42 13.43
N TYR A 369 -5.20 -11.49 12.76
CA TYR A 369 -4.31 -12.56 12.34
C TYR A 369 -4.35 -12.67 10.82
N SER A 370 -3.20 -12.87 10.20
CA SER A 370 -3.09 -13.14 8.76
C SER A 370 -2.00 -14.16 8.47
N SER A 371 -2.20 -14.90 7.38
CA SER A 371 -1.26 -15.89 6.86
C SER A 371 -1.12 -15.73 5.35
N TYR A 372 0.08 -15.93 4.84
CA TYR A 372 0.38 -15.98 3.42
C TYR A 372 1.36 -17.10 3.14
N THR A 373 1.06 -17.92 2.14
CA THR A 373 1.91 -19.02 1.69
C THR A 373 2.13 -18.91 0.20
N SER A 374 3.37 -19.04 -0.25
CA SER A 374 3.72 -19.20 -1.65
C SER A 374 4.44 -20.53 -1.85
N ARG A 375 4.13 -21.20 -2.96
CA ARG A 375 4.75 -22.46 -3.39
C ARG A 375 5.14 -22.37 -4.84
N MET A 376 6.28 -22.92 -5.18
CA MET A 376 6.74 -23.05 -6.55
C MET A 376 7.30 -24.44 -6.78
N LYS A 377 6.82 -25.09 -7.85
CA LYS A 377 7.32 -26.36 -8.32
C LYS A 377 7.92 -26.18 -9.70
N GLU A 378 9.18 -26.52 -9.86
CA GLU A 378 9.92 -26.43 -11.12
C GLU A 378 10.26 -27.82 -11.59
N SER A 379 9.55 -28.35 -12.59
CA SER A 379 9.83 -29.65 -13.23
C SER A 379 10.30 -30.72 -12.23
N ASP A 380 11.55 -31.16 -12.33
CA ASP A 380 12.14 -32.20 -11.49
C ASP A 380 12.78 -31.69 -10.19
N ASN A 381 12.77 -30.38 -9.97
CA ASN A 381 13.31 -29.80 -8.75
C ASN A 381 12.35 -29.99 -7.56
N PRO A 382 12.89 -30.10 -6.33
CA PRO A 382 12.08 -30.09 -5.12
C PRO A 382 11.30 -28.80 -4.96
N ASP A 383 10.13 -28.87 -4.32
CA ASP A 383 9.24 -27.72 -4.12
C ASP A 383 9.91 -26.63 -3.28
N ARG A 384 9.83 -25.38 -3.74
CA ARG A 384 10.15 -24.19 -2.95
C ARG A 384 8.91 -23.74 -2.17
N TYR A 385 9.12 -23.28 -0.97
CA TYR A 385 8.06 -22.93 -0.06
C TYR A 385 8.43 -21.69 0.74
N SER A 386 7.49 -20.77 0.91
CA SER A 386 7.59 -19.66 1.85
C SER A 386 6.26 -19.40 2.53
N ASN A 387 6.25 -19.44 3.84
CA ASN A 387 5.09 -19.09 4.64
C ASN A 387 5.43 -17.95 5.60
N ILE A 388 4.52 -17.00 5.72
CA ILE A 388 4.53 -16.02 6.79
C ILE A 388 3.14 -15.96 7.40
N ASN A 389 3.05 -16.08 8.72
CA ASN A 389 1.81 -15.97 9.45
C ASN A 389 2.03 -15.25 10.78
N GLY A 390 1.03 -14.55 11.26
CA GLY A 390 1.16 -13.83 12.50
C GLY A 390 -0.05 -12.99 12.88
N PHE A 391 0.04 -12.43 14.06
CA PHE A 391 -0.97 -11.51 14.57
C PHE A 391 -0.38 -10.10 14.66
N ASN A 392 -1.23 -9.11 14.48
CA ASN A 392 -0.92 -7.72 14.78
C ASN A 392 -2.02 -7.11 15.63
N MET A 393 -1.61 -6.25 16.54
CA MET A 393 -2.52 -5.45 17.35
C MET A 393 -2.00 -4.03 17.49
N GLY A 394 -2.93 -3.08 17.51
CA GLY A 394 -2.63 -1.66 17.71
C GLY A 394 -3.68 -1.00 18.59
N PHE A 395 -3.26 -0.02 19.38
CA PHE A 395 -4.13 0.85 20.16
C PHE A 395 -3.64 2.28 20.02
N ASP A 396 -4.49 3.14 19.50
CA ASP A 396 -4.23 4.54 19.22
C ASP A 396 -5.17 5.45 20.01
N PHE A 397 -4.62 6.49 20.59
CA PHE A 397 -5.33 7.50 21.34
C PHE A 397 -5.13 8.85 20.65
N SER A 398 -6.21 9.47 20.18
CA SER A 398 -6.19 10.80 19.58
C SER A 398 -6.87 11.79 20.53
N GLN A 399 -6.11 12.73 21.06
CA GLN A 399 -6.59 13.79 21.93
C GLN A 399 -6.69 15.10 21.15
N PHE A 400 -7.88 15.67 21.10
CA PHE A 400 -8.15 16.92 20.38
C PHE A 400 -8.01 18.13 21.30
N MET A 401 -7.14 19.08 20.95
CA MET A 401 -6.82 20.28 21.73
C MET A 401 -7.02 21.55 20.88
N GLY A 402 -8.27 21.93 20.64
CA GLY A 402 -8.64 22.98 19.69
C GLY A 402 -8.32 22.57 18.26
N LYS A 403 -7.44 23.31 17.57
CA LYS A 403 -6.96 22.99 16.21
C LYS A 403 -5.80 21.98 16.22
N ASN A 404 -5.23 21.69 17.37
CA ASN A 404 -4.10 20.79 17.53
C ASN A 404 -4.57 19.37 17.90
N THR A 405 -3.78 18.36 17.56
CA THR A 405 -4.08 16.97 17.91
C THR A 405 -2.82 16.31 18.46
N PHE A 406 -2.96 15.62 19.57
CA PHE A 406 -1.91 14.74 20.10
C PHE A 406 -2.36 13.30 19.93
N LYS A 407 -1.60 12.53 19.13
CA LYS A 407 -1.86 11.10 18.91
C LYS A 407 -0.70 10.29 19.47
N TYR A 408 -1.01 9.22 20.20
CA TYR A 408 -0.02 8.30 20.74
C TYR A 408 -0.60 6.89 20.75
N GLY A 409 0.27 5.90 20.72
CA GLY A 409 -0.20 4.51 20.66
C GLY A 409 0.90 3.49 20.87
N ILE A 410 0.45 2.25 20.84
CA ILE A 410 1.28 1.05 20.90
C ILE A 410 0.87 0.10 19.78
N GLU A 411 1.85 -0.49 19.13
CA GLU A 411 1.66 -1.54 18.13
C GLU A 411 2.50 -2.76 18.51
N MET A 412 1.93 -3.94 18.34
CA MET A 412 2.63 -5.21 18.50
C MET A 412 2.38 -6.09 17.28
N LEU A 413 3.44 -6.63 16.71
CA LEU A 413 3.43 -7.55 15.58
C LEU A 413 4.22 -8.80 15.99
N GLY A 414 3.54 -9.95 16.02
CA GLY A 414 4.17 -11.26 16.25
C GLY A 414 3.96 -12.14 15.03
N TYR A 415 5.04 -12.69 14.45
CA TYR A 415 4.93 -13.48 13.24
C TYR A 415 6.00 -14.57 13.17
N THR A 416 5.72 -15.59 12.36
CA THR A 416 6.65 -16.67 12.01
C THR A 416 6.92 -16.60 10.52
N THR A 417 8.18 -16.60 10.12
CA THR A 417 8.64 -16.84 8.75
C THR A 417 9.15 -18.27 8.65
N ASP A 418 8.71 -19.01 7.64
CA ASP A 418 9.15 -20.37 7.35
C ASP A 418 9.45 -20.47 5.86
N TYR A 419 10.72 -20.55 5.54
CA TYR A 419 11.23 -20.49 4.17
C TYR A 419 12.03 -21.75 3.85
N GLN A 420 11.81 -22.31 2.67
CA GLN A 420 12.53 -23.45 2.15
C GLN A 420 12.80 -23.26 0.65
N THR A 421 14.05 -23.44 0.29
CA THR A 421 14.51 -23.51 -1.10
C THR A 421 15.60 -24.56 -1.23
N TYR A 422 16.12 -24.73 -2.43
CA TYR A 422 17.22 -25.64 -2.72
C TYR A 422 18.33 -24.88 -3.45
N SER A 423 19.57 -25.26 -3.23
CA SER A 423 20.68 -24.73 -4.01
C SER A 423 20.55 -25.16 -5.46
N VAL A 424 20.92 -24.28 -6.37
CA VAL A 424 20.91 -24.56 -7.83
C VAL A 424 21.80 -25.77 -8.14
N TYR A 425 22.90 -25.90 -7.41
CA TYR A 425 23.85 -26.99 -7.56
C TYR A 425 23.74 -27.93 -6.35
N GLY A 426 23.55 -29.23 -6.65
CA GLY A 426 23.53 -30.31 -5.66
C GLY A 426 22.25 -30.43 -4.84
N HIS A 427 21.18 -29.73 -5.19
CA HIS A 427 19.84 -29.81 -4.56
C HIS A 427 19.83 -29.80 -3.02
N ASN A 428 20.83 -29.15 -2.41
CA ASN A 428 20.89 -29.03 -0.95
C ASN A 428 19.77 -28.13 -0.44
N LYS A 429 19.02 -28.65 0.52
CA LYS A 429 17.94 -27.89 1.17
C LYS A 429 18.51 -26.72 1.96
N ILE A 430 17.98 -25.51 1.66
CA ILE A 430 18.23 -24.29 2.40
C ILE A 430 16.91 -23.89 3.04
N GLY A 431 16.86 -23.79 4.35
CA GLY A 431 15.63 -23.45 5.05
C GLY A 431 15.91 -22.59 6.28
N SER A 432 14.95 -21.75 6.62
CA SER A 432 14.98 -20.91 7.81
C SER A 432 13.58 -20.79 8.38
N LYS A 433 13.44 -21.06 9.68
CA LYS A 433 12.18 -20.84 10.41
C LYS A 433 12.48 -19.96 11.63
N VAL A 434 11.88 -18.77 11.64
CA VAL A 434 12.14 -17.77 12.68
C VAL A 434 10.81 -17.21 13.21
N ASN A 435 10.71 -17.16 14.54
CA ASN A 435 9.64 -16.44 15.24
C ASN A 435 10.14 -15.04 15.60
N SER A 436 9.39 -14.03 15.22
CA SER A 436 9.75 -12.64 15.47
C SER A 436 8.62 -11.91 16.19
N THR A 437 9.02 -11.02 17.10
CA THR A 437 8.10 -10.11 17.77
C THR A 437 8.65 -8.70 17.69
N GLU A 438 7.81 -7.78 17.28
CA GLU A 438 8.11 -6.35 17.18
C GLU A 438 7.12 -5.58 18.04
N ILE A 439 7.62 -4.65 18.86
CA ILE A 439 6.81 -3.81 19.73
C ILE A 439 7.23 -2.37 19.49
N GLY A 440 6.27 -1.51 19.18
CA GLY A 440 6.50 -0.09 18.96
C GLY A 440 5.59 0.77 19.81
N ILE A 441 6.16 1.79 20.41
CA ILE A 441 5.40 2.89 21.03
C ILE A 441 5.69 4.17 20.28
N TYR A 442 4.69 5.00 20.10
CA TYR A 442 4.86 6.25 19.39
C TYR A 442 4.04 7.39 19.98
N ALA A 443 4.48 8.61 19.68
CA ALA A 443 3.75 9.83 19.93
C ALA A 443 3.95 10.82 18.77
N LYS A 444 2.89 11.55 18.39
CA LYS A 444 2.93 12.62 17.41
C LYS A 444 2.05 13.79 17.83
N TYR A 445 2.48 14.99 17.50
CA TYR A 445 1.76 16.23 17.84
C TYR A 445 1.56 17.09 16.61
N LYS A 446 0.31 17.22 16.14
CA LYS A 446 -0.05 18.16 15.08
C LYS A 446 -0.32 19.52 15.65
N ALA A 447 0.54 20.49 15.36
CA ALA A 447 0.42 21.88 15.74
C ALA A 447 0.00 22.73 14.54
N VAL A 448 -1.10 23.49 14.69
CA VAL A 448 -1.60 24.44 13.70
C VAL A 448 -1.24 25.85 14.16
N LEU A 449 -0.21 26.44 13.53
CA LEU A 449 0.37 27.75 13.89
C LEU A 449 0.09 28.78 12.78
N GLY A 450 -1.14 29.24 12.71
CA GLY A 450 -1.59 30.12 11.62
C GLY A 450 -1.57 29.43 10.27
N LYS A 451 -0.62 29.81 9.38
CA LYS A 451 -0.41 29.20 8.06
C LYS A 451 0.52 27.99 8.09
N PHE A 452 1.19 27.74 9.21
CA PHE A 452 2.09 26.59 9.39
C PHE A 452 1.36 25.45 10.07
N LEU A 453 1.55 24.25 9.54
CA LEU A 453 1.24 22.99 10.18
C LEU A 453 2.56 22.28 10.45
N LEU A 454 2.78 21.85 11.68
CA LEU A 454 3.99 21.16 12.11
C LEU A 454 3.59 19.88 12.83
N GLU A 455 4.18 18.76 12.46
CA GLU A 455 3.90 17.46 13.06
C GLU A 455 5.20 16.72 13.40
N PRO A 456 5.88 17.09 14.51
CA PRO A 456 6.93 16.26 15.07
C PRO A 456 6.34 14.96 15.60
N SER A 457 7.06 13.87 15.40
CA SER A 457 6.68 12.57 15.90
C SER A 457 7.91 11.72 16.23
N PHE A 458 7.73 10.78 17.13
CA PHE A 458 8.78 9.89 17.57
C PHE A 458 8.23 8.51 17.78
N ARG A 459 8.95 7.49 17.32
CA ARG A 459 8.69 6.08 17.56
C ARG A 459 9.89 5.43 18.18
N LEU A 460 9.66 4.55 19.12
CA LEU A 460 10.65 3.62 19.65
C LEU A 460 10.21 2.20 19.29
N GLN A 461 10.98 1.56 18.40
CA GLN A 461 10.68 0.22 17.91
C GLN A 461 11.67 -0.78 18.52
N TYR A 462 11.15 -1.87 19.10
CA TYR A 462 11.92 -2.99 19.64
C TYR A 462 11.70 -4.24 18.80
N TYR A 463 12.78 -4.91 18.42
CA TYR A 463 12.81 -6.13 17.64
C TYR A 463 13.34 -7.29 18.48
N ALA A 464 12.46 -8.16 19.00
CA ALA A 464 12.85 -9.20 19.94
C ALA A 464 13.74 -10.28 19.34
N SER A 465 13.58 -10.61 18.06
CA SER A 465 14.38 -11.63 17.35
C SER A 465 15.85 -11.23 17.13
N LEU A 466 16.13 -9.92 17.09
CA LEU A 466 17.49 -9.37 16.92
C LEU A 466 18.01 -8.63 18.15
N PRO A 467 17.34 -8.69 19.30
CA PRO A 467 17.34 -7.85 20.50
C PRO A 467 17.87 -6.41 20.26
N ASP A 468 17.29 -5.74 19.29
CA ASP A 468 17.68 -4.40 18.84
C ASP A 468 16.57 -3.38 19.08
N ILE A 469 16.94 -2.12 19.28
CA ILE A 469 16.04 -0.99 19.50
C ILE A 469 16.33 0.09 18.45
N SER A 470 15.30 0.51 17.74
CA SER A 470 15.38 1.58 16.75
C SER A 470 14.61 2.83 17.23
N PRO A 471 15.28 3.93 17.59
CA PRO A 471 14.66 5.22 17.76
C PRO A 471 14.41 5.87 16.38
N GLU A 472 13.18 6.27 16.14
CA GLU A 472 12.74 6.74 14.82
C GLU A 472 12.07 8.14 14.92
N PRO A 473 12.86 9.23 15.01
CA PRO A 473 12.34 10.57 14.92
C PRO A 473 11.83 10.87 13.51
N ARG A 474 10.68 11.54 13.41
CA ARG A 474 10.07 11.96 12.14
C ARG A 474 9.47 13.34 12.27
N LEU A 475 9.46 14.09 11.17
CA LEU A 475 8.91 15.44 11.11
C LEU A 475 8.20 15.65 9.78
N ALA A 476 6.94 16.08 9.83
CA ALA A 476 6.22 16.57 8.68
C ALA A 476 5.84 18.05 8.88
N MET A 477 5.92 18.82 7.81
CA MET A 477 5.64 20.26 7.82
C MET A 477 4.86 20.65 6.58
N LYS A 478 3.93 21.60 6.76
CA LYS A 478 3.22 22.24 5.66
C LYS A 478 3.10 23.73 5.92
N TYR A 479 3.32 24.53 4.89
CA TYR A 479 3.12 25.96 4.91
C TYR A 479 2.11 26.39 3.84
N ASN A 480 0.94 26.83 4.25
CA ASN A 480 -0.10 27.38 3.39
C ASN A 480 0.28 28.84 3.02
N ALA A 481 1.19 29.03 2.07
CA ALA A 481 1.72 30.35 1.69
C ALA A 481 0.60 31.28 1.22
N THR A 482 -0.27 30.75 0.35
CA THR A 482 -1.50 31.42 -0.11
C THR A 482 -2.67 30.42 -0.10
N ASP A 483 -3.86 30.88 -0.47
CA ASP A 483 -5.02 29.97 -0.67
C ASP A 483 -4.81 28.96 -1.80
N ARG A 484 -3.81 29.14 -2.65
CA ARG A 484 -3.53 28.28 -3.80
C ARG A 484 -2.18 27.56 -3.71
N LEU A 485 -1.23 28.07 -2.94
CA LEU A 485 0.13 27.54 -2.86
C LEU A 485 0.40 26.96 -1.48
N ARG A 486 0.77 25.71 -1.43
CA ARG A 486 1.18 24.95 -0.25
C ARG A 486 2.58 24.38 -0.46
N LEU A 487 3.48 24.64 0.49
CA LEU A 487 4.80 24.01 0.55
C LEU A 487 4.76 22.87 1.55
N LYS A 488 5.38 21.74 1.24
CA LYS A 488 5.38 20.52 2.05
C LYS A 488 6.80 20.03 2.24
N ALA A 489 7.11 19.53 3.43
CA ALA A 489 8.35 18.82 3.69
C ALA A 489 8.12 17.68 4.68
N ALA A 490 8.87 16.59 4.51
CA ALA A 490 8.89 15.50 5.47
C ALA A 490 10.29 14.88 5.55
N THR A 491 10.66 14.48 6.77
CA THR A 491 11.87 13.70 7.02
C THR A 491 11.62 12.69 8.12
N GLY A 492 12.35 11.57 8.10
CA GLY A 492 12.21 10.56 9.13
C GLY A 492 13.18 9.41 8.99
N MET A 493 13.37 8.71 10.11
CA MET A 493 14.16 7.49 10.21
C MET A 493 13.22 6.29 10.31
N TYR A 494 13.59 5.18 9.65
CA TYR A 494 12.77 3.97 9.54
C TYR A 494 13.63 2.73 9.66
N SER A 495 13.06 1.67 10.25
CA SER A 495 13.72 0.38 10.35
C SER A 495 12.78 -0.78 10.02
N GLN A 496 13.38 -1.91 9.65
CA GLN A 496 12.68 -3.11 9.21
C GLN A 496 13.49 -4.36 9.52
N ASN A 497 12.80 -5.42 9.95
CA ASN A 497 13.40 -6.74 10.19
C ASN A 497 13.22 -7.71 9.00
N PHE A 498 12.23 -7.50 8.16
CA PHE A 498 11.97 -8.37 7.01
C PHE A 498 13.02 -8.24 5.91
N VAL A 499 13.39 -9.39 5.32
CA VAL A 499 14.30 -9.50 4.18
C VAL A 499 13.66 -10.39 3.13
N ALA A 500 13.80 -10.03 1.85
CA ALA A 500 13.35 -10.86 0.74
C ALA A 500 14.42 -11.88 0.34
N ALA A 501 14.02 -13.10 0.12
CA ALA A 501 14.86 -14.11 -0.54
C ALA A 501 14.58 -14.07 -2.05
N THR A 502 15.08 -13.06 -2.74
CA THR A 502 14.91 -12.85 -4.19
C THR A 502 16.24 -12.69 -4.88
N SER A 503 16.32 -13.03 -6.16
CA SER A 503 17.49 -12.80 -7.00
C SER A 503 17.45 -11.37 -7.57
N ASP A 504 18.53 -10.61 -7.44
CA ASP A 504 18.66 -9.28 -8.09
C ASP A 504 19.05 -9.36 -9.56
N ARG A 505 19.29 -10.55 -10.08
CA ARG A 505 19.65 -10.79 -11.49
C ARG A 505 18.44 -10.87 -12.39
N ASP A 506 17.27 -11.21 -11.82
CA ASP A 506 16.04 -11.41 -12.54
C ASP A 506 15.14 -10.18 -12.44
N VAL A 507 14.68 -9.68 -13.58
CA VAL A 507 13.70 -8.58 -13.64
C VAL A 507 12.37 -9.00 -13.00
N VAL A 508 12.06 -10.29 -13.05
CA VAL A 508 10.84 -10.88 -12.56
C VAL A 508 11.13 -11.92 -11.50
N ASN A 509 10.71 -11.67 -10.28
CA ASN A 509 10.79 -12.61 -9.18
C ASN A 509 9.39 -13.08 -8.82
N LEU A 510 8.99 -14.22 -9.32
CA LEU A 510 7.65 -14.78 -9.10
C LEU A 510 7.52 -15.46 -7.74
N PHE A 511 8.59 -16.08 -7.26
CA PHE A 511 8.65 -16.68 -5.93
C PHE A 511 9.22 -15.67 -4.91
N TYR A 512 8.37 -15.22 -4.01
CA TYR A 512 8.74 -14.26 -2.97
C TYR A 512 8.94 -14.97 -1.63
N GLY A 513 10.19 -15.11 -1.19
CA GLY A 513 10.53 -15.67 0.11
C GLY A 513 10.57 -14.59 1.19
N PHE A 514 9.88 -14.83 2.31
CA PHE A 514 9.90 -13.96 3.48
C PHE A 514 10.89 -14.50 4.51
N LEU A 515 11.88 -13.69 4.87
CA LEU A 515 12.87 -13.98 5.89
C LEU A 515 12.83 -12.91 6.98
N SER A 516 13.23 -13.27 8.19
CA SER A 516 13.35 -12.34 9.32
C SER A 516 14.43 -12.80 10.28
N GLY A 517 14.88 -11.89 11.17
CA GLY A 517 15.87 -12.21 12.18
C GLY A 517 17.24 -12.59 11.62
N ILE A 518 17.58 -12.05 10.45
CA ILE A 518 18.84 -12.36 9.76
C ILE A 518 20.01 -11.74 10.52
N ASN A 519 20.92 -12.58 10.98
CA ASN A 519 22.17 -12.18 11.65
C ASN A 519 23.40 -12.89 11.08
N ASN A 520 23.23 -13.81 10.11
CA ASN A 520 24.33 -14.53 9.45
C ASN A 520 24.88 -13.69 8.28
N MET A 521 25.62 -12.62 8.62
CA MET A 521 26.29 -11.72 7.68
C MET A 521 27.68 -11.33 8.19
N PRO A 522 28.58 -10.76 7.33
CA PRO A 522 29.87 -10.27 7.74
C PRO A 522 29.79 -9.28 8.91
N LYS A 523 30.81 -9.21 9.73
CA LYS A 523 30.87 -8.30 10.88
C LYS A 523 31.23 -6.85 10.49
N THR A 524 31.78 -6.66 9.33
CA THR A 524 32.22 -5.35 8.82
C THR A 524 31.65 -5.09 7.41
N PHE A 525 31.54 -3.83 7.05
CA PHE A 525 31.23 -3.36 5.72
C PHE A 525 32.01 -2.05 5.48
N ASP A 526 32.75 -1.96 4.38
CA ASP A 526 33.63 -0.85 4.06
C ASP A 526 34.61 -0.55 5.21
N GLY A 527 35.17 -1.63 5.81
CA GLY A 527 36.06 -1.53 6.95
C GLY A 527 35.44 -1.08 8.27
N LYS A 528 34.14 -0.80 8.31
CA LYS A 528 33.40 -0.33 9.50
C LYS A 528 32.57 -1.46 10.10
N PRO A 529 32.50 -1.57 11.45
CA PRO A 529 31.72 -2.61 12.10
C PRO A 529 30.21 -2.45 11.85
N ILE A 530 29.52 -3.56 11.62
CA ILE A 530 28.06 -3.63 11.55
C ILE A 530 27.54 -3.75 12.98
N THR A 531 26.84 -2.72 13.46
CA THR A 531 26.34 -2.64 14.84
C THR A 531 24.88 -3.04 15.01
N SER A 532 24.14 -3.18 13.91
CA SER A 532 22.71 -3.57 13.87
C SER A 532 22.48 -4.43 12.64
N PHE A 533 21.58 -5.40 12.73
CA PHE A 533 21.19 -6.27 11.60
C PHE A 533 19.87 -5.84 10.97
N LEU A 534 19.27 -4.75 11.45
CA LEU A 534 18.05 -4.19 10.87
C LEU A 534 18.33 -3.47 9.55
N GLN A 535 17.44 -3.61 8.59
CA GLN A 535 17.41 -2.70 7.45
C GLN A 535 17.00 -1.31 7.93
N LYS A 536 17.66 -0.26 7.44
CA LYS A 536 17.42 1.14 7.85
C LYS A 536 17.42 2.08 6.68
N ALA A 537 16.51 3.05 6.71
CA ALA A 537 16.46 4.13 5.72
C ALA A 537 16.11 5.47 6.35
N ASN A 538 16.65 6.54 5.76
CA ASN A 538 16.28 7.91 6.04
C ASN A 538 15.52 8.49 4.85
N HIS A 539 14.42 9.19 5.09
CA HIS A 539 13.65 9.85 4.03
C HIS A 539 13.78 11.36 4.15
N TYR A 540 13.93 12.03 3.01
CA TYR A 540 13.92 13.47 2.85
C TYR A 540 13.02 13.81 1.67
N ILE A 541 11.96 14.58 1.91
CA ILE A 541 10.96 14.93 0.92
C ILE A 541 10.68 16.42 0.99
N LEU A 542 10.66 17.05 -0.16
CA LEU A 542 10.28 18.45 -0.30
C LEU A 542 9.37 18.60 -1.51
N GLY A 543 8.28 19.34 -1.36
CA GLY A 543 7.36 19.53 -2.46
C GLY A 543 6.51 20.78 -2.32
N PHE A 544 5.84 21.08 -3.40
CA PHE A 544 4.80 22.11 -3.39
C PHE A 544 3.57 21.63 -4.18
N GLU A 545 2.44 22.17 -3.77
CA GLU A 545 1.16 21.93 -4.39
C GLU A 545 0.53 23.26 -4.73
N TYR A 546 0.10 23.42 -5.98
CA TYR A 546 -0.45 24.66 -6.49
C TYR A 546 -1.79 24.44 -7.19
N ASP A 547 -2.84 25.11 -6.70
CA ASP A 547 -4.15 25.14 -7.34
C ASP A 547 -4.12 26.13 -8.51
N LEU A 548 -3.88 25.62 -9.73
CA LEU A 548 -3.93 26.41 -10.97
C LEU A 548 -5.30 27.07 -11.14
N THR A 549 -6.36 26.29 -10.90
CA THR A 549 -7.75 26.72 -10.87
C THR A 549 -8.51 26.02 -9.74
N SER A 550 -9.81 26.29 -9.59
CA SER A 550 -10.66 25.52 -8.69
C SER A 550 -10.75 24.04 -9.05
N LYS A 551 -10.44 23.66 -10.30
CA LYS A 551 -10.57 22.32 -10.88
C LYS A 551 -9.23 21.66 -11.22
N ALA A 552 -8.13 22.40 -11.21
CA ALA A 552 -6.80 21.94 -11.60
C ALA A 552 -5.80 22.12 -10.47
N THR A 553 -5.05 21.08 -10.16
CA THR A 553 -4.00 21.07 -9.13
C THR A 553 -2.71 20.49 -9.71
N LEU A 554 -1.61 21.20 -9.52
CA LEU A 554 -0.25 20.76 -9.83
C LEU A 554 0.44 20.40 -8.51
N ASN A 555 1.01 19.19 -8.45
CA ASN A 555 1.85 18.75 -7.33
C ASN A 555 3.23 18.38 -7.85
N ILE A 556 4.29 18.91 -7.23
CA ILE A 556 5.68 18.57 -7.56
C ILE A 556 6.37 18.20 -6.25
N GLU A 557 7.01 17.02 -6.25
CA GLU A 557 7.74 16.50 -5.08
C GLU A 557 9.11 16.00 -5.50
N GLY A 558 10.17 16.54 -4.88
CA GLY A 558 11.49 15.96 -4.86
C GLY A 558 11.66 15.04 -3.66
N TYR A 559 12.33 13.92 -3.83
CA TYR A 559 12.61 12.99 -2.75
C TYR A 559 14.04 12.45 -2.81
N TRP A 560 14.55 12.12 -1.63
CA TRP A 560 15.75 11.35 -1.43
C TRP A 560 15.53 10.36 -0.29
N LYS A 561 15.78 9.08 -0.56
CA LYS A 561 15.81 7.99 0.42
C LYS A 561 17.22 7.46 0.48
N ASP A 562 17.87 7.63 1.62
CA ASP A 562 19.17 7.08 1.95
C ASP A 562 18.95 5.73 2.64
N PHE A 563 19.26 4.63 1.94
CA PHE A 563 19.22 3.28 2.48
C PHE A 563 20.56 2.98 3.20
N VAL A 564 20.64 3.36 4.45
CA VAL A 564 21.82 3.23 5.31
C VAL A 564 22.26 1.79 5.45
N GLN A 565 21.30 0.87 5.49
CA GLN A 565 21.55 -0.56 5.57
C GLN A 565 20.41 -1.35 4.93
N LEU A 566 20.76 -2.18 3.98
CA LEU A 566 19.95 -3.23 3.38
C LEU A 566 20.64 -4.58 3.64
N THR A 567 19.85 -5.64 3.66
CA THR A 567 20.33 -7.02 3.75
C THR A 567 19.97 -7.74 2.46
N ASN A 568 20.95 -8.37 1.83
CA ASN A 568 20.76 -9.11 0.60
C ASN A 568 21.46 -10.47 0.67
N ILE A 569 21.07 -11.40 -0.23
CA ILE A 569 21.75 -12.69 -0.38
C ILE A 569 23.19 -12.41 -0.81
N ASN A 570 24.14 -13.09 -0.17
CA ASN A 570 25.56 -12.92 -0.44
C ASN A 570 25.97 -13.59 -1.76
N ARG A 571 26.25 -12.77 -2.76
CA ARG A 571 26.71 -13.21 -4.09
C ARG A 571 28.15 -13.69 -4.12
N ASN A 572 28.94 -13.39 -3.08
CA ASN A 572 30.34 -13.80 -2.95
C ASN A 572 30.50 -15.17 -2.27
N LYS A 573 29.40 -15.79 -1.79
CA LYS A 573 29.48 -17.04 -1.04
C LYS A 573 29.99 -18.17 -1.93
N LEU A 574 31.11 -18.76 -1.51
CA LEU A 574 31.75 -19.91 -2.15
C LEU A 574 31.80 -21.13 -1.21
N TYR A 575 31.77 -20.90 0.09
CA TYR A 575 31.96 -21.94 1.10
C TYR A 575 30.78 -22.00 2.07
N ASN A 576 30.49 -23.18 2.58
CA ASN A 576 29.58 -23.32 3.71
C ASN A 576 30.28 -22.91 5.02
N GLU A 577 29.54 -22.33 5.94
CA GLU A 577 30.03 -21.99 7.27
C GLU A 577 30.14 -23.27 8.12
N THR A 578 31.34 -23.82 8.22
CA THR A 578 31.69 -25.02 9.00
C THR A 578 32.92 -24.74 9.85
N GLU A 579 33.23 -25.61 10.84
CA GLU A 579 34.45 -25.50 11.63
C GLU A 579 35.72 -25.57 10.77
N LEU A 580 35.69 -26.35 9.68
CA LEU A 580 36.80 -26.48 8.74
C LEU A 580 37.05 -25.17 7.95
N ASN A 581 36.05 -24.35 7.80
CA ASN A 581 36.10 -23.11 7.05
C ASN A 581 36.20 -21.89 7.99
N SER A 582 36.60 -22.06 9.24
CA SER A 582 36.68 -20.97 10.23
C SER A 582 37.58 -19.83 9.77
N ASP A 583 38.72 -20.14 9.14
CA ASP A 583 39.70 -19.15 8.68
C ASP A 583 39.36 -18.43 7.38
N ILE A 584 38.28 -18.89 6.68
CA ILE A 584 37.81 -18.24 5.45
C ILE A 584 37.13 -16.91 5.82
N PRO A 585 37.37 -15.83 5.06
CA PRO A 585 36.71 -14.55 5.26
C PRO A 585 35.19 -14.67 5.31
N ASP A 586 34.54 -13.93 6.21
CA ASP A 586 33.09 -13.94 6.36
C ASP A 586 32.37 -13.66 5.04
N LEU A 587 32.86 -12.75 4.20
CA LEU A 587 32.30 -12.42 2.91
C LEU A 587 32.17 -13.62 1.96
N LEU A 588 33.00 -14.64 2.09
CA LEU A 588 32.98 -15.85 1.24
C LEU A 588 32.16 -17.01 1.80
N LYS A 589 31.70 -16.94 3.06
CA LYS A 589 31.00 -18.05 3.71
C LYS A 589 29.65 -17.71 4.34
N LYS A 590 29.37 -16.43 4.63
CA LYS A 590 28.07 -16.01 5.18
C LYS A 590 26.97 -16.04 4.12
N ASP A 591 25.73 -16.28 4.55
CA ASP A 591 24.58 -16.39 3.65
C ASP A 591 24.09 -15.04 3.14
N PHE A 592 24.26 -14.01 3.95
CA PHE A 592 23.77 -12.66 3.66
C PHE A 592 24.92 -11.64 3.72
N THR A 593 24.71 -10.52 3.06
CA THR A 593 25.62 -9.37 3.08
C THR A 593 24.85 -8.08 3.32
N LYS A 594 25.57 -7.08 3.83
CA LYS A 594 25.08 -5.70 3.89
C LYS A 594 25.25 -5.04 2.53
N GLU A 595 24.26 -4.23 2.17
CA GLU A 595 24.33 -3.25 1.09
C GLU A 595 23.91 -1.86 1.60
N THR A 596 24.33 -0.83 0.91
CA THR A 596 23.86 0.54 1.07
C THR A 596 23.28 1.03 -0.24
N GLY A 597 22.64 2.19 -0.27
CA GLY A 597 22.21 2.75 -1.53
C GLY A 597 21.32 3.97 -1.38
N ASP A 598 21.06 4.59 -2.52
CA ASP A 598 20.26 5.80 -2.63
C ASP A 598 19.13 5.64 -3.62
N ALA A 599 18.02 6.30 -3.33
CA ALA A 599 16.97 6.52 -4.31
C ALA A 599 16.54 7.99 -4.26
N TYR A 600 16.68 8.69 -5.36
CA TYR A 600 16.30 10.10 -5.45
C TYR A 600 15.58 10.41 -6.76
N GLY A 601 14.76 11.44 -6.74
CA GLY A 601 13.98 11.78 -7.92
C GLY A 601 13.02 12.94 -7.72
N CYS A 602 12.23 13.17 -8.77
CA CYS A 602 11.21 14.20 -8.80
C CYS A 602 9.93 13.67 -9.45
N ASP A 603 8.81 13.80 -8.76
CA ASP A 603 7.49 13.43 -9.24
C ASP A 603 6.67 14.69 -9.55
N ILE A 604 6.09 14.77 -10.74
CA ILE A 604 5.20 15.84 -11.19
C ILE A 604 3.83 15.24 -11.49
N SER A 605 2.79 15.78 -10.90
CA SER A 605 1.40 15.35 -11.09
C SER A 605 0.50 16.53 -11.37
N LEU A 606 -0.19 16.52 -12.50
CA LEU A 606 -1.21 17.48 -12.88
C LEU A 606 -2.56 16.79 -12.95
N LYS A 607 -3.48 17.17 -12.09
CA LYS A 607 -4.85 16.67 -12.06
C LYS A 607 -5.83 17.77 -12.40
N TYR A 608 -6.72 17.51 -13.34
CA TYR A 608 -7.89 18.35 -13.66
C TYR A 608 -9.15 17.52 -13.56
N GLU A 609 -10.15 17.99 -12.85
CA GLU A 609 -11.44 17.30 -12.72
C GLU A 609 -12.59 18.32 -12.74
N ASP A 610 -13.53 18.07 -13.64
CA ASP A 610 -14.82 18.76 -13.65
C ASP A 610 -15.98 17.76 -13.88
N GLN A 611 -17.15 18.26 -14.27
CA GLN A 611 -18.34 17.42 -14.47
C GLN A 611 -18.23 16.43 -15.63
N HIS A 612 -17.44 16.76 -16.64
CA HIS A 612 -17.31 16.02 -17.90
C HIS A 612 -15.92 15.46 -18.11
N TRP A 613 -14.90 16.19 -17.68
CA TRP A 613 -13.51 15.86 -17.95
C TRP A 613 -12.76 15.47 -16.66
N TYR A 614 -12.02 14.39 -16.77
CA TYR A 614 -11.00 14.01 -15.81
C TYR A 614 -9.69 13.82 -16.57
N LEU A 615 -8.67 14.60 -16.23
CA LEU A 615 -7.32 14.48 -16.76
C LEU A 615 -6.37 14.26 -15.59
N TRP A 616 -5.53 13.25 -15.70
CA TRP A 616 -4.43 13.04 -14.77
C TRP A 616 -3.15 12.72 -15.54
N ALA A 617 -2.18 13.63 -15.48
CA ALA A 617 -0.87 13.48 -16.07
C ALA A 617 0.17 13.35 -14.97
N VAL A 618 0.97 12.30 -15.02
CA VAL A 618 2.02 12.00 -14.07
C VAL A 618 3.34 11.80 -14.82
N TYR A 619 4.39 12.44 -14.34
CA TYR A 619 5.76 12.20 -14.75
C TYR A 619 6.60 11.95 -13.51
N ALA A 620 7.31 10.83 -13.48
CA ALA A 620 8.27 10.49 -12.44
C ALA A 620 9.66 10.32 -13.03
N LEU A 621 10.62 11.06 -12.51
CA LEU A 621 12.05 10.89 -12.75
C LEU A 621 12.67 10.29 -11.50
N GLY A 622 13.29 9.12 -11.60
CA GLY A 622 13.90 8.44 -10.47
C GLY A 622 15.22 7.78 -10.80
N PHE A 623 16.13 7.77 -9.84
CA PHE A 623 17.41 7.08 -9.91
C PHE A 623 17.55 6.23 -8.65
N VAL A 624 17.96 4.97 -8.84
CA VAL A 624 18.20 4.04 -7.72
C VAL A 624 19.57 3.42 -7.90
N THR A 625 20.38 3.50 -6.86
CA THR A 625 21.70 2.88 -6.79
C THR A 625 21.82 1.99 -5.56
N ARG A 626 22.63 0.95 -5.65
CA ARG A 626 23.02 0.05 -4.55
C ARG A 626 24.52 -0.15 -4.59
N GLU A 627 25.12 -0.36 -3.42
CA GLU A 627 26.53 -0.67 -3.26
C GLU A 627 26.71 -1.93 -2.41
N TYR A 628 27.54 -2.83 -2.87
CA TYR A 628 27.90 -4.07 -2.14
C TYR A 628 29.37 -4.34 -2.18
N GLU A 629 29.88 -5.12 -1.24
CA GLU A 629 31.24 -5.61 -1.22
C GLU A 629 31.41 -6.81 -2.15
N LYS A 630 32.34 -6.70 -3.09
CA LYS A 630 32.76 -7.80 -3.98
C LYS A 630 34.13 -8.31 -3.53
N ALA A 631 34.23 -9.62 -3.34
CA ALA A 631 35.49 -10.28 -3.09
C ALA A 631 36.34 -10.24 -4.36
N VAL A 632 37.58 -9.77 -4.25
CA VAL A 632 38.59 -9.75 -5.29
C VAL A 632 39.89 -10.41 -4.78
N GLU A 633 40.77 -10.74 -5.70
CA GLU A 633 41.99 -11.50 -5.37
C GLU A 633 42.80 -10.91 -4.20
N ASN A 634 42.88 -9.58 -4.09
CA ASN A 634 43.66 -8.87 -3.07
C ASN A 634 42.78 -8.14 -2.03
N GLY A 635 41.56 -8.60 -1.74
CA GLY A 635 40.72 -7.99 -0.72
C GLY A 635 39.28 -7.83 -1.09
N VAL A 636 38.74 -6.64 -0.88
CA VAL A 636 37.33 -6.30 -1.09
C VAL A 636 37.23 -5.00 -1.90
N GLU A 637 36.36 -4.97 -2.89
CA GLU A 637 36.02 -3.80 -3.69
C GLU A 637 34.54 -3.43 -3.46
N LEU A 638 34.26 -2.12 -3.31
CA LEU A 638 32.89 -1.61 -3.32
C LEU A 638 32.42 -1.43 -4.76
N VAL A 639 31.34 -2.13 -5.12
CA VAL A 639 30.75 -2.09 -6.46
C VAL A 639 29.37 -1.46 -6.38
N GLN A 640 29.19 -0.39 -7.18
CA GLN A 640 27.90 0.25 -7.33
C GLN A 640 27.13 -0.33 -8.54
N TYR A 641 25.83 -0.57 -8.39
CA TYR A 641 24.98 -1.06 -9.46
C TYR A 641 23.57 -0.45 -9.38
N ALA A 642 22.85 -0.47 -10.51
CA ALA A 642 21.43 -0.14 -10.55
C ALA A 642 20.60 -1.42 -10.33
N PRO A 643 19.67 -1.47 -9.37
CA PRO A 643 18.83 -2.64 -9.19
C PRO A 643 17.89 -2.86 -10.38
N HIS A 644 17.41 -4.09 -10.59
CA HIS A 644 16.59 -4.48 -11.74
C HIS A 644 15.29 -3.65 -11.91
N PHE A 645 14.86 -2.91 -10.91
CA PHE A 645 13.68 -2.03 -10.95
C PHE A 645 14.02 -0.53 -11.14
N ASP A 646 15.26 -0.16 -11.44
CA ASP A 646 15.66 1.23 -11.75
C ASP A 646 15.06 1.68 -13.08
N ARG A 647 13.88 2.31 -13.04
CA ARG A 647 13.23 2.94 -14.19
C ARG A 647 13.35 4.44 -14.07
N ARG A 648 14.13 5.06 -14.94
CA ARG A 648 14.47 6.48 -14.82
C ARG A 648 13.33 7.42 -15.18
N HIS A 649 12.61 7.14 -16.27
CA HIS A 649 11.47 7.93 -16.72
C HIS A 649 10.23 7.07 -16.72
N ASN A 650 9.18 7.55 -16.07
CA ASN A 650 7.86 6.92 -16.06
C ASN A 650 6.80 8.00 -16.29
N ILE A 651 5.97 7.83 -17.33
CA ILE A 651 4.91 8.77 -17.70
C ILE A 651 3.59 8.03 -17.73
N ASN A 652 2.56 8.61 -17.12
CA ASN A 652 1.20 8.11 -17.16
C ASN A 652 0.27 9.25 -17.54
N LEU A 653 -0.54 9.07 -18.58
CA LEU A 653 -1.55 10.03 -19.02
C LEU A 653 -2.92 9.34 -19.02
N ILE A 654 -3.86 9.92 -18.31
CA ILE A 654 -5.23 9.44 -18.21
C ILE A 654 -6.16 10.56 -18.63
N LEU A 655 -7.07 10.25 -19.52
CA LEU A 655 -8.11 11.16 -19.96
C LEU A 655 -9.45 10.43 -19.95
N THR A 656 -10.43 10.97 -19.22
CA THR A 656 -11.80 10.43 -19.18
C THR A 656 -12.79 11.54 -19.50
N TYR A 657 -13.71 11.26 -20.41
CA TYR A 657 -14.82 12.13 -20.78
C TYR A 657 -16.17 11.49 -20.47
N THR A 658 -16.98 12.19 -19.70
CA THR A 658 -18.31 11.73 -19.30
C THR A 658 -19.36 12.53 -20.05
N ALA A 659 -20.24 11.83 -20.79
CA ALA A 659 -21.26 12.42 -21.68
C ALA A 659 -22.69 11.98 -21.33
N GLY A 660 -23.64 12.73 -21.88
CA GLY A 660 -25.06 12.50 -21.74
C GLY A 660 -25.70 13.24 -20.57
N SER A 661 -27.01 13.49 -20.64
CA SER A 661 -27.79 14.27 -19.66
C SER A 661 -27.80 13.63 -18.26
N LYS A 662 -27.72 12.30 -18.20
CA LYS A 662 -27.60 11.52 -16.97
C LYS A 662 -26.17 10.99 -16.74
N ARG A 663 -25.16 11.51 -17.48
CA ARG A 663 -23.77 11.05 -17.43
C ARG A 663 -23.65 9.54 -17.64
N GLN A 664 -24.43 9.02 -18.57
CA GLN A 664 -24.53 7.58 -18.81
C GLN A 664 -23.44 7.01 -19.71
N TRP A 665 -22.68 7.85 -20.40
CA TRP A 665 -21.52 7.44 -21.20
C TRP A 665 -20.23 7.92 -20.56
N GLU A 666 -19.23 7.05 -20.54
CA GLU A 666 -17.88 7.37 -20.12
C GLU A 666 -16.88 6.80 -21.13
N PHE A 667 -15.99 7.66 -21.63
CA PHE A 667 -14.93 7.32 -22.57
C PHE A 667 -13.61 7.60 -21.90
N SER A 668 -12.78 6.59 -21.74
CA SER A 668 -11.51 6.69 -21.03
C SER A 668 -10.35 6.21 -21.88
N GLY A 669 -9.22 6.90 -21.78
CA GLY A 669 -7.96 6.51 -22.37
C GLY A 669 -6.81 6.59 -21.36
N ARG A 670 -5.91 5.63 -21.41
CA ARG A 670 -4.71 5.58 -20.55
C ARG A 670 -3.49 5.29 -21.41
N TRP A 671 -2.48 6.14 -21.33
CA TRP A 671 -1.19 5.92 -21.96
C TRP A 671 -0.09 5.86 -20.91
N ASN A 672 0.71 4.79 -20.98
CA ASN A 672 1.83 4.55 -20.11
C ASN A 672 3.12 4.52 -20.94
N PHE A 673 4.19 5.11 -20.41
CA PHE A 673 5.53 5.04 -20.97
C PHE A 673 6.55 4.83 -19.84
N GLY A 674 7.54 3.98 -20.07
CA GLY A 674 8.64 3.75 -19.14
C GLY A 674 9.93 3.41 -19.87
N THR A 675 11.07 3.92 -19.38
CA THR A 675 12.38 3.47 -19.83
C THR A 675 12.63 2.03 -19.42
N GLY A 676 13.49 1.33 -20.16
CA GLY A 676 13.81 -0.08 -19.95
C GLY A 676 14.42 -0.35 -18.57
N PHE A 677 14.08 -1.51 -18.00
CA PHE A 677 14.68 -1.99 -16.76
C PHE A 677 16.10 -2.51 -16.97
N PRO A 678 16.99 -2.36 -15.97
CA PRO A 678 18.27 -3.05 -15.96
C PRO A 678 18.09 -4.58 -15.87
N PHE A 679 19.01 -5.31 -16.48
CA PHE A 679 19.10 -6.77 -16.33
C PHE A 679 20.54 -7.23 -16.47
N THR A 680 20.85 -8.40 -15.91
CA THR A 680 22.17 -9.00 -16.00
C THR A 680 22.25 -9.83 -17.28
N GLN A 681 23.23 -9.53 -18.14
CA GLN A 681 23.46 -10.27 -19.39
C GLN A 681 24.22 -11.55 -19.13
N VAL A 682 23.91 -12.60 -19.86
CA VAL A 682 24.69 -13.83 -19.91
C VAL A 682 25.79 -13.66 -20.95
N GLN A 683 27.03 -13.96 -20.58
CA GLN A 683 28.20 -13.92 -21.47
C GLN A 683 28.54 -15.29 -22.05
N GLY A 684 28.15 -16.37 -21.37
CA GLY A 684 28.41 -17.72 -21.79
C GLY A 684 27.92 -18.76 -20.79
N PHE A 685 28.21 -20.01 -21.11
CA PHE A 685 27.86 -21.13 -20.27
C PHE A 685 29.10 -22.00 -20.07
N TYR A 686 29.15 -22.72 -18.98
CA TYR A 686 30.17 -23.70 -18.67
C TYR A 686 29.55 -24.92 -17.98
N GLU A 687 30.25 -26.04 -18.05
CA GLU A 687 29.83 -27.24 -17.36
C GLU A 687 30.32 -27.19 -15.91
N TYR A 688 29.37 -27.18 -14.97
CA TYR A 688 29.63 -27.15 -13.56
C TYR A 688 29.64 -28.56 -12.98
N TYR A 689 30.74 -28.97 -12.39
CA TYR A 689 30.88 -30.22 -11.67
C TYR A 689 30.88 -30.01 -10.17
N SER A 690 29.99 -30.74 -9.48
CA SER A 690 29.98 -30.75 -8.01
C SER A 690 30.94 -31.85 -7.54
N PHE A 691 32.04 -31.46 -6.94
CA PHE A 691 33.02 -32.40 -6.36
C PHE A 691 32.68 -32.78 -4.91
N GLN A 692 31.40 -32.90 -4.57
CA GLN A 692 30.97 -33.21 -3.19
C GLN A 692 31.43 -34.60 -2.72
N ASP A 693 31.56 -35.56 -3.64
CA ASP A 693 32.03 -36.92 -3.33
C ASP A 693 33.53 -37.11 -3.45
N GLY A 694 34.30 -36.03 -3.54
CA GLY A 694 35.76 -36.01 -3.58
C GLY A 694 36.34 -36.66 -4.83
N ILE A 695 37.49 -37.35 -4.69
CA ILE A 695 38.22 -37.94 -5.79
C ILE A 695 37.58 -39.20 -6.41
N ASN A 696 36.49 -39.71 -5.85
CA ASN A 696 35.75 -40.85 -6.39
C ASN A 696 34.74 -40.42 -7.50
N PHE A 697 34.67 -39.15 -7.78
CA PHE A 697 33.79 -38.62 -8.85
C PHE A 697 34.47 -38.72 -10.21
N ASP A 698 33.91 -39.53 -11.09
CA ASP A 698 34.43 -39.67 -12.47
C ASP A 698 33.78 -38.62 -13.38
N TYR A 699 34.44 -37.46 -13.50
CA TYR A 699 34.00 -36.36 -14.36
C TYR A 699 34.03 -36.72 -15.87
N THR A 700 34.66 -37.79 -16.27
CA THR A 700 34.71 -38.22 -17.68
C THR A 700 33.45 -38.95 -18.14
N THR A 701 32.66 -39.47 -17.21
CA THR A 701 31.44 -40.25 -17.48
C THR A 701 30.17 -39.57 -16.97
N THR A 702 30.30 -38.47 -16.21
CA THR A 702 29.18 -37.75 -15.62
C THR A 702 28.95 -36.46 -16.35
N ASN A 703 27.68 -36.17 -16.73
CA ASN A 703 27.30 -34.86 -17.23
C ASN A 703 27.30 -33.83 -16.08
N GLY A 704 27.94 -32.71 -16.31
CA GLY A 704 27.86 -31.56 -15.38
C GLY A 704 26.51 -30.84 -15.47
N GLU A 705 26.27 -29.99 -14.49
CA GLU A 705 25.15 -29.06 -14.50
C GLU A 705 25.50 -27.80 -15.34
N LEU A 706 24.51 -27.15 -15.93
CA LEU A 706 24.71 -25.94 -16.71
C LEU A 706 25.06 -24.76 -15.80
N GLY A 707 26.33 -24.34 -15.81
CA GLY A 707 26.81 -23.13 -15.15
C GLY A 707 26.64 -21.91 -16.07
N VAL A 708 26.25 -20.79 -15.52
CA VAL A 708 26.04 -19.54 -16.28
C VAL A 708 27.15 -18.54 -15.95
N LEU A 709 27.82 -18.04 -16.97
CA LEU A 709 28.80 -16.97 -16.86
C LEU A 709 28.07 -15.63 -17.05
N TYR A 710 27.91 -14.88 -15.99
CA TYR A 710 27.23 -13.59 -15.99
C TYR A 710 28.19 -12.44 -16.31
N GLY A 711 27.68 -11.44 -17.02
CA GLY A 711 28.30 -10.14 -17.17
C GLY A 711 28.18 -9.27 -15.92
N GLU A 712 28.36 -7.96 -16.10
CA GLU A 712 28.15 -6.98 -15.02
C GLU A 712 26.72 -7.06 -14.49
N LEU A 713 26.56 -6.99 -13.17
CA LEU A 713 25.26 -7.02 -12.50
C LEU A 713 24.39 -5.87 -13.01
N ASN A 714 23.26 -6.21 -13.65
CA ASN A 714 22.33 -5.26 -14.24
C ASN A 714 22.95 -4.24 -15.22
N GLY A 715 24.02 -4.64 -15.93
CA GLY A 715 24.73 -3.80 -16.90
C GLY A 715 23.96 -3.56 -18.20
N GLY A 716 23.04 -4.44 -18.57
CA GLY A 716 22.14 -4.28 -19.72
C GLY A 716 20.86 -3.51 -19.40
N ARG A 717 20.16 -3.01 -20.42
CA ARG A 717 18.81 -2.43 -20.26
C ARG A 717 17.85 -2.97 -21.32
N LEU A 718 16.65 -3.32 -20.88
CA LEU A 718 15.54 -3.72 -21.75
C LEU A 718 15.08 -2.53 -22.62
N PRO A 719 14.41 -2.76 -23.74
CA PRO A 719 13.77 -1.72 -24.55
C PRO A 719 12.74 -0.92 -23.76
N THR A 720 12.44 0.29 -24.25
CA THR A 720 11.38 1.13 -23.66
C THR A 720 10.02 0.46 -23.77
N TYR A 721 9.27 0.57 -22.69
CA TYR A 721 7.87 0.13 -22.60
C TYR A 721 6.92 1.28 -22.90
N HIS A 722 5.88 1.04 -23.68
CA HIS A 722 4.71 1.92 -23.72
C HIS A 722 3.45 1.17 -24.17
N ARG A 723 2.30 1.61 -23.67
CA ARG A 723 1.00 0.99 -23.93
C ARG A 723 -0.09 2.05 -23.93
N PHE A 724 -1.09 1.87 -24.78
CA PHE A 724 -2.30 2.66 -24.79
C PHE A 724 -3.51 1.75 -24.62
N ASP A 725 -4.35 2.07 -23.64
CA ASP A 725 -5.57 1.36 -23.31
C ASP A 725 -6.76 2.30 -23.47
N ILE A 726 -7.89 1.79 -23.94
CA ILE A 726 -9.16 2.52 -24.06
C ILE A 726 -10.28 1.77 -23.37
N ASP A 727 -11.27 2.51 -22.91
CA ASP A 727 -12.42 1.95 -22.23
C ASP A 727 -13.67 2.82 -22.50
N VAL A 728 -14.81 2.18 -22.79
CA VAL A 728 -16.09 2.82 -23.03
C VAL A 728 -17.15 2.15 -22.16
N LYS A 729 -17.72 2.91 -21.22
CA LYS A 729 -18.77 2.45 -20.33
C LYS A 729 -20.10 3.10 -20.65
N ARG A 730 -21.17 2.31 -20.55
CA ARG A 730 -22.53 2.81 -20.66
C ARG A 730 -23.39 2.32 -19.50
N LYS A 731 -24.06 3.27 -18.82
CA LYS A 731 -24.98 3.02 -17.71
C LYS A 731 -26.43 3.06 -18.19
N PHE A 732 -27.18 2.01 -17.88
CA PHE A 732 -28.61 1.89 -18.14
C PHE A 732 -29.34 1.92 -16.79
N TYR A 733 -30.07 2.97 -16.52
CA TYR A 733 -30.84 3.15 -15.29
C TYR A 733 -32.25 2.60 -15.47
N PHE A 734 -32.57 1.49 -14.82
CA PHE A 734 -33.94 0.89 -14.87
C PHE A 734 -34.84 1.50 -13.81
N THR A 735 -34.32 1.69 -12.61
CA THR A 735 -34.97 2.38 -11.48
C THR A 735 -33.95 3.26 -10.77
N GLU A 736 -34.37 3.97 -9.72
CA GLU A 736 -33.43 4.73 -8.87
C GLU A 736 -32.36 3.84 -8.21
N ASN A 737 -32.66 2.56 -8.00
CA ASN A 737 -31.80 1.62 -7.29
C ASN A 737 -31.22 0.50 -8.19
N VAL A 738 -31.69 0.37 -9.43
CA VAL A 738 -31.25 -0.72 -10.33
C VAL A 738 -30.61 -0.14 -11.58
N MET A 739 -29.34 -0.44 -11.77
CA MET A 739 -28.52 0.04 -12.89
C MET A 739 -27.72 -1.13 -13.48
N LEU A 740 -27.69 -1.22 -14.80
CA LEU A 740 -26.78 -2.07 -15.56
C LEU A 740 -25.68 -1.20 -16.18
N GLU A 741 -24.43 -1.53 -15.92
CA GLU A 741 -23.27 -0.96 -16.59
C GLU A 741 -22.72 -1.98 -17.60
N ALA A 742 -22.58 -1.55 -18.83
CA ALA A 742 -21.90 -2.30 -19.88
C ALA A 742 -20.55 -1.62 -20.16
N ASP A 743 -19.52 -2.40 -20.25
CA ASP A 743 -18.14 -1.99 -20.42
C ASP A 743 -17.54 -2.67 -21.65
N LEU A 744 -16.82 -1.89 -22.46
CA LEU A 744 -16.07 -2.38 -23.62
C LEU A 744 -14.69 -1.74 -23.57
N SER A 745 -13.67 -2.55 -23.36
CA SER A 745 -12.30 -2.05 -23.26
C SER A 745 -11.33 -2.79 -24.19
N VAL A 746 -10.24 -2.11 -24.54
CA VAL A 746 -9.14 -2.68 -25.32
C VAL A 746 -7.83 -2.30 -24.65
N THR A 747 -7.13 -3.30 -24.15
CA THR A 747 -5.76 -3.17 -23.64
C THR A 747 -4.77 -3.28 -24.79
N ASN A 748 -3.71 -2.43 -24.78
CA ASN A 748 -2.64 -2.42 -25.79
C ASN A 748 -3.17 -2.21 -27.22
N VAL A 749 -3.92 -1.14 -27.43
CA VAL A 749 -4.68 -0.85 -28.69
C VAL A 749 -3.81 -0.93 -29.95
N TYR A 750 -2.55 -0.50 -29.90
CA TYR A 750 -1.67 -0.52 -31.07
C TYR A 750 -0.75 -1.76 -31.14
N TYR A 751 -1.07 -2.81 -30.35
CA TYR A 751 -0.42 -4.12 -30.40
C TYR A 751 1.11 -4.06 -30.28
N ARG A 752 1.65 -3.24 -29.39
CA ARG A 752 3.09 -3.17 -29.18
C ARG A 752 3.59 -4.43 -28.47
N ASN A 753 4.63 -5.03 -29.04
CA ASN A 753 5.36 -6.13 -28.44
C ASN A 753 6.34 -5.60 -27.37
N ASN A 754 5.82 -5.28 -26.18
CA ASN A 754 6.65 -4.88 -25.06
C ASN A 754 7.40 -6.09 -24.51
N VAL A 755 8.69 -5.90 -24.23
CA VAL A 755 9.52 -6.93 -23.60
C VAL A 755 9.21 -6.98 -22.11
N PHE A 756 8.99 -8.18 -21.59
CA PHE A 756 8.79 -8.41 -20.16
C PHE A 756 10.12 -8.76 -19.50
N TYR A 757 10.77 -9.83 -19.96
CA TYR A 757 12.13 -10.21 -19.60
C TYR A 757 12.77 -11.05 -20.70
N VAL A 758 14.05 -11.33 -20.55
CA VAL A 758 14.80 -12.24 -21.40
C VAL A 758 15.17 -13.46 -20.55
N ASN A 759 14.84 -14.66 -21.03
CA ASN A 759 15.26 -15.88 -20.38
C ASN A 759 16.79 -16.00 -20.43
N LEU A 760 17.42 -16.16 -19.30
CA LEU A 760 18.89 -16.12 -19.19
C LEU A 760 19.56 -17.37 -19.81
N VAL A 761 18.84 -18.49 -19.94
CA VAL A 761 19.38 -19.75 -20.50
C VAL A 761 19.10 -19.86 -21.98
N THR A 762 17.84 -19.67 -22.41
CA THR A 762 17.43 -19.86 -23.81
C THR A 762 17.59 -18.60 -24.66
N SER A 763 17.79 -17.43 -24.02
CA SER A 763 17.77 -16.10 -24.64
C SER A 763 16.43 -15.72 -25.29
N ASP A 764 15.36 -16.48 -24.99
CA ASP A 764 14.02 -16.18 -25.44
C ASP A 764 13.47 -14.92 -24.80
N VAL A 765 12.78 -14.11 -25.61
CA VAL A 765 12.15 -12.88 -25.16
C VAL A 765 10.72 -13.14 -24.73
N ALA A 766 10.46 -13.09 -23.43
CA ALA A 766 9.11 -13.06 -22.90
C ALA A 766 8.45 -11.69 -23.14
N ARG A 767 7.22 -11.69 -23.62
CA ARG A 767 6.49 -10.48 -23.99
C ARG A 767 5.40 -10.19 -22.98
N GLN A 768 5.06 -8.91 -22.86
CA GLN A 768 3.93 -8.40 -22.08
C GLN A 768 2.61 -8.71 -22.78
N LEU A 769 1.49 -8.31 -22.16
CA LEU A 769 0.14 -8.55 -22.70
C LEU A 769 0.01 -8.03 -24.15
N PRO A 770 -0.53 -8.86 -25.08
CA PRO A 770 -0.87 -8.42 -26.43
C PRO A 770 -2.10 -7.51 -26.42
N ILE A 771 -2.65 -7.20 -27.57
CA ILE A 771 -3.97 -6.57 -27.64
C ILE A 771 -5.03 -7.48 -27.04
N LEU A 772 -5.84 -6.97 -26.09
CA LEU A 772 -6.90 -7.73 -25.42
C LEU A 772 -8.19 -6.91 -25.43
N PRO A 773 -9.08 -7.10 -26.41
CA PRO A 773 -10.43 -6.54 -26.35
C PRO A 773 -11.26 -7.32 -25.31
N THR A 774 -11.96 -6.61 -24.42
CA THR A 774 -12.77 -7.23 -23.37
C THR A 774 -14.14 -6.58 -23.29
N PHE A 775 -15.11 -7.37 -22.85
CA PHE A 775 -16.47 -6.93 -22.61
C PHE A 775 -16.91 -7.35 -21.21
N GLY A 776 -17.61 -6.46 -20.52
CA GLY A 776 -18.12 -6.69 -19.18
C GLY A 776 -19.54 -6.16 -18.97
N LEU A 777 -20.25 -6.78 -18.04
CA LEU A 777 -21.57 -6.35 -17.56
C LEU A 777 -21.57 -6.36 -16.03
N THR A 778 -22.11 -5.29 -15.43
CA THR A 778 -22.28 -5.21 -13.98
C THR A 778 -23.68 -4.70 -13.65
N LEU A 779 -24.47 -5.51 -12.95
CA LEU A 779 -25.78 -5.14 -12.43
C LEU A 779 -25.62 -4.70 -10.98
N SER A 780 -26.10 -3.49 -10.66
CA SER A 780 -26.21 -2.94 -9.31
C SER A 780 -27.68 -2.82 -8.91
N PHE A 781 -28.05 -3.20 -7.67
CA PHE A 781 -29.42 -3.17 -7.17
C PHE A 781 -29.53 -2.75 -5.71
#